data_7a8121e977ca4c281a776ebd821c6db7
#
_entry.id   7a8121e977ca4c281a776ebd821c6db7
#
_cell.length_a   1.000
_cell.length_b   1.000
_cell.length_c   1.000
_cell.angle_alpha   90.00
_cell.angle_beta   90.00
_cell.angle_gamma   90.00
#
_symmetry.space_group_name_H-M   'P 1'
#
loop_
_entity.id
_entity.type
_entity.pdbx_description
1 polymer ?
#
loop_
_entity_poly.entity_id
_entity_poly.type
_entity_poly.pdbx_seq_one_letter_code
_entity_poly.pdbx_strand_id
1 'polypeptide(L)'
;MNKMLFTKKCSLLLMLLLLSGSIFAQERKWFNDKDLTLTGVYYYPEHWNESQWERDLKNISELGFEFVHYAEFAWAQLEPEEGRYDFAWLDRAVALAEKYNLKVIMCTSTATPPVWLSRKYPEVLIRNEDGTVLDHGARQHASFASPLYRELSFKMIEKLAQHYGNDKRIIGWQLDNEPAVQFDYNPAAENGFRDFLREKYKSDIQSLNDAWGTAFWSEVYSSFDEITLPKTRQMFMNHHQILDYRRFAAQQTNSFMDEQCLLIRKHSKDQWVTTNYIPNYDEGHIGGSMVLDFQTYTRYMVYGDNEGIGRRGYRVGNPLRIAWANDFFRPIQGTYGVMELQPGQVNWGGINPQPLPGAVRLWLWSVFAGGSDFVCTYRYRQPLYGTEQYHYGIVGTDGVTLTPGGAEFKLFIDEVKQLREVQQPKESKPKEYLNRKAAILFNHENAWSISRQKQNSTWSTLGHVEKYYRPLKSFGAPVDFITEDKDFSDYPVLIAPAYQLVDEELVKRWTDYVAGGGNLVLTCRTAHKDRIGRLFEAPFRSIIDELAGNKLDFYDLLLPADPGTLDMNGSSYTWNTWGEALIPSAGVETWATFKNEFYDGMPAITFRAQGKGSVTYVGVDSSDGALEADVLKQLYKRLNIPVMDLPYGVTLEYRNGFGIVMNYSDKPYNFRLPAGAKAVIGSPEIPTAGVLVFTTGE
;
A
#
# COMPACT_ATOMS: atom_id res chain seq x y z
N MET A 1 25.72 -19.76 -29.27
CA MET A 1 24.69 -20.81 -29.25
C MET A 1 24.34 -21.33 -27.84
N ASN A 2 25.20 -21.19 -26.82
CA ASN A 2 24.91 -21.70 -25.47
C ASN A 2 24.20 -20.70 -24.50
N LYS A 3 24.14 -19.41 -24.80
CA LYS A 3 23.43 -18.41 -23.96
C LYS A 3 21.91 -18.40 -24.18
N MET A 4 21.46 -18.75 -25.37
CA MET A 4 20.03 -18.78 -25.72
C MET A 4 19.27 -19.98 -25.14
N LEU A 5 19.98 -21.02 -24.70
CA LEU A 5 19.39 -22.21 -24.07
C LEU A 5 19.16 -22.03 -22.55
N PHE A 6 19.84 -21.09 -21.92
CA PHE A 6 19.71 -20.87 -20.48
C PHE A 6 18.45 -20.07 -20.13
N THR A 7 18.14 -19.04 -20.92
CA THR A 7 16.93 -18.21 -20.71
C THR A 7 15.63 -18.98 -21.00
N LYS A 8 15.58 -19.80 -22.04
CA LYS A 8 14.40 -20.64 -22.33
C LYS A 8 14.15 -21.72 -21.27
N LYS A 9 15.20 -22.25 -20.62
CA LYS A 9 15.04 -23.22 -19.54
C LYS A 9 14.55 -22.59 -18.24
N CYS A 10 14.91 -21.35 -17.94
CA CYS A 10 14.40 -20.64 -16.76
C CYS A 10 12.92 -20.26 -16.92
N SER A 11 12.49 -19.76 -18.07
CA SER A 11 11.07 -19.44 -18.32
C SER A 11 10.18 -20.68 -18.31
N LEU A 12 10.66 -21.79 -18.87
CA LEU A 12 9.91 -23.06 -18.87
C LEU A 12 9.88 -23.72 -17.49
N LEU A 13 10.92 -23.55 -16.68
CA LEU A 13 10.99 -24.05 -15.31
C LEU A 13 10.08 -23.22 -14.39
N LEU A 14 9.97 -21.91 -14.60
CA LEU A 14 9.05 -21.02 -13.87
C LEU A 14 7.58 -21.37 -14.21
N MET A 15 7.28 -21.63 -15.49
CA MET A 15 5.94 -22.04 -15.94
C MET A 15 5.54 -23.45 -15.48
N LEU A 16 6.49 -24.38 -15.36
CA LEU A 16 6.27 -25.73 -14.80
C LEU A 16 6.15 -25.72 -13.27
N LEU A 17 6.80 -24.79 -12.58
CA LEU A 17 6.64 -24.60 -11.13
C LEU A 17 5.29 -23.94 -10.80
N LEU A 18 4.77 -23.07 -11.65
CA LEU A 18 3.44 -22.48 -11.51
C LEU A 18 2.30 -23.51 -11.80
N LEU A 19 2.54 -24.48 -12.69
CA LEU A 19 1.57 -25.55 -12.99
C LEU A 19 1.59 -26.71 -11.99
N SER A 20 2.67 -26.91 -11.24
CA SER A 20 2.74 -27.93 -10.19
C SER A 20 2.35 -27.41 -8.80
N GLY A 21 2.19 -26.10 -8.63
CA GLY A 21 1.80 -25.44 -7.37
C GLY A 21 0.29 -25.45 -7.07
N SER A 22 -0.56 -25.91 -8.00
CA SER A 22 -2.01 -26.02 -7.78
C SER A 22 -2.46 -27.33 -7.11
N ILE A 23 -1.53 -28.10 -6.55
CA ILE A 23 -1.88 -29.24 -5.69
C ILE A 23 -1.83 -28.75 -4.25
N PHE A 24 -3.00 -28.32 -3.71
CA PHE A 24 -3.28 -28.14 -2.28
C PHE A 24 -2.07 -27.57 -1.48
N ALA A 25 -1.73 -26.30 -1.71
CA ALA A 25 -1.04 -25.56 -0.68
C ALA A 25 -2.02 -25.43 0.49
N GLN A 26 -1.89 -26.28 1.48
CA GLN A 26 -2.47 -26.08 2.80
C GLN A 26 -2.01 -24.66 3.20
N GLU A 27 -2.96 -23.72 3.37
CA GLU A 27 -2.63 -22.35 3.80
C GLU A 27 -1.75 -22.45 5.03
N ARG A 28 -0.47 -22.11 4.90
CA ARG A 28 0.44 -22.10 6.05
C ARG A 28 0.04 -20.94 6.92
N LYS A 29 -0.51 -21.22 8.08
CA LYS A 29 -0.78 -20.21 9.08
C LYS A 29 0.51 -19.86 9.81
N TRP A 30 1.09 -18.73 9.47
CA TRP A 30 2.36 -18.27 10.06
C TRP A 30 2.21 -17.76 11.50
N PHE A 31 1.04 -17.27 11.85
CA PHE A 31 0.73 -16.67 13.16
C PHE A 31 -0.40 -17.42 13.84
N ASN A 32 -0.36 -17.45 15.18
CA ASN A 32 -1.40 -18.12 15.98
C ASN A 32 -2.48 -17.08 16.35
N ASP A 33 -3.75 -17.39 16.08
CA ASP A 33 -4.88 -16.50 16.40
C ASP A 33 -4.94 -16.12 17.88
N LYS A 34 -4.45 -16.99 18.78
CA LYS A 34 -4.41 -16.71 20.22
C LYS A 34 -3.46 -15.59 20.60
N ASP A 35 -2.46 -15.34 19.77
CA ASP A 35 -1.51 -14.27 20.02
C ASP A 35 -2.12 -12.89 19.72
N LEU A 36 -3.26 -12.85 18.99
CA LEU A 36 -3.95 -11.66 18.52
C LEU A 36 -3.10 -10.81 17.60
N THR A 37 -1.97 -10.33 18.09
CA THR A 37 -0.90 -9.64 17.34
C THR A 37 0.40 -9.80 18.12
N LEU A 38 1.51 -9.99 17.41
CA LEU A 38 2.84 -10.00 18.01
C LEU A 38 3.43 -8.59 18.00
N THR A 39 4.29 -8.28 18.95
CA THR A 39 4.98 -6.99 19.05
C THR A 39 6.48 -7.14 18.96
N GLY A 40 7.12 -6.32 18.14
CA GLY A 40 8.56 -6.36 17.93
C GLY A 40 9.20 -4.99 17.81
N VAL A 41 10.52 -5.00 17.77
CA VAL A 41 11.29 -3.77 17.69
C VAL A 41 12.58 -3.97 16.89
N TYR A 42 12.93 -2.98 16.08
CA TYR A 42 14.23 -2.92 15.42
C TYR A 42 15.34 -2.70 16.44
N TYR A 43 16.32 -3.57 16.44
CA TYR A 43 17.54 -3.43 17.21
C TYR A 43 18.75 -3.62 16.31
N TYR A 44 19.71 -2.73 16.39
CA TYR A 44 20.92 -2.70 15.57
C TYR A 44 22.14 -2.98 16.46
N PRO A 45 22.51 -4.25 16.71
CA PRO A 45 23.67 -4.59 17.53
C PRO A 45 24.93 -3.86 17.07
N GLU A 46 25.10 -3.75 15.74
CA GLU A 46 26.25 -3.10 15.09
C GLU A 46 26.38 -1.60 15.39
N HIS A 47 25.34 -0.95 15.93
CA HIS A 47 25.39 0.45 16.34
C HIS A 47 25.90 0.66 17.77
N TRP A 48 26.04 -0.41 18.55
CA TRP A 48 26.33 -0.34 19.98
C TRP A 48 27.53 -1.21 20.36
N ASN A 49 28.23 -0.80 21.45
CA ASN A 49 29.26 -1.66 22.02
C ASN A 49 28.63 -2.99 22.50
N GLU A 50 29.28 -4.11 22.21
CA GLU A 50 28.78 -5.45 22.53
C GLU A 50 28.42 -5.62 24.02
N SER A 51 29.16 -4.95 24.93
CA SER A 51 28.89 -4.98 26.37
C SER A 51 27.51 -4.40 26.77
N GLN A 52 26.82 -3.69 25.85
CA GLN A 52 25.50 -3.13 26.07
C GLN A 52 24.35 -4.02 25.53
N TRP A 53 24.65 -4.97 24.63
CA TRP A 53 23.63 -5.78 23.96
C TRP A 53 22.79 -6.59 24.94
N GLU A 54 23.42 -7.23 25.92
CA GLU A 54 22.70 -8.03 26.91
C GLU A 54 21.72 -7.20 27.75
N ARG A 55 22.13 -5.99 28.18
CA ARG A 55 21.26 -5.05 28.87
C ARG A 55 20.05 -4.67 28.01
N ASP A 56 20.32 -4.32 26.75
CA ASP A 56 19.28 -3.83 25.83
C ASP A 56 18.27 -4.94 25.50
N LEU A 57 18.74 -6.15 25.17
CA LEU A 57 17.87 -7.29 24.86
C LEU A 57 17.07 -7.77 26.08
N LYS A 58 17.68 -7.76 27.26
CA LYS A 58 16.96 -8.01 28.51
C LYS A 58 15.83 -7.00 28.70
N ASN A 59 16.09 -5.72 28.52
CA ASN A 59 15.10 -4.66 28.67
C ASN A 59 13.98 -4.77 27.62
N ILE A 60 14.30 -5.09 26.37
CA ILE A 60 13.31 -5.37 25.29
C ILE A 60 12.34 -6.45 25.75
N SER A 61 12.85 -7.57 26.26
CA SER A 61 12.05 -8.69 26.76
C SER A 61 11.20 -8.28 27.99
N GLU A 62 11.77 -7.56 28.96
CA GLU A 62 11.07 -7.10 30.16
C GLU A 62 9.96 -6.07 29.83
N LEU A 63 10.10 -5.29 28.77
CA LEU A 63 9.05 -4.43 28.23
C LEU A 63 7.91 -5.25 27.57
N GLY A 64 8.17 -6.51 27.28
CA GLY A 64 7.20 -7.46 26.75
C GLY A 64 7.16 -7.60 25.26
N PHE A 65 8.15 -7.08 24.54
CA PHE A 65 8.34 -7.40 23.13
C PHE A 65 8.63 -8.89 22.92
N GLU A 66 8.19 -9.44 21.80
CA GLU A 66 8.23 -10.89 21.51
C GLU A 66 9.28 -11.22 20.46
N PHE A 67 9.69 -10.23 19.65
CA PHE A 67 10.75 -10.40 18.66
C PHE A 67 11.56 -9.12 18.46
N VAL A 68 12.76 -9.32 17.89
CA VAL A 68 13.66 -8.25 17.43
C VAL A 68 13.91 -8.38 15.94
N HIS A 69 14.18 -7.27 15.27
CA HIS A 69 14.54 -7.21 13.86
C HIS A 69 16.03 -6.88 13.74
N TYR A 70 16.80 -7.68 12.98
CA TYR A 70 18.24 -7.57 12.85
C TYR A 70 18.71 -7.41 11.40
N ALA A 71 19.90 -6.85 11.26
CA ALA A 71 20.71 -6.82 10.04
C ALA A 71 20.14 -6.00 8.88
N GLU A 72 19.21 -5.05 9.10
CA GLU A 72 18.60 -4.27 8.02
C GLU A 72 19.63 -3.50 7.17
N PHE A 73 20.62 -2.89 7.81
CA PHE A 73 21.63 -2.06 7.15
C PHE A 73 23.07 -2.57 7.40
N ALA A 74 23.24 -3.87 7.61
CA ALA A 74 24.47 -4.46 8.11
C ALA A 74 25.37 -5.07 7.03
N TRP A 75 25.13 -4.86 5.72
CA TRP A 75 25.92 -5.55 4.67
C TRP A 75 27.44 -5.34 4.84
N ALA A 76 27.89 -4.11 5.18
CA ALA A 76 29.31 -3.83 5.39
C ALA A 76 29.93 -4.62 6.56
N GLN A 77 29.11 -5.01 7.57
CA GLN A 77 29.57 -5.85 8.68
C GLN A 77 29.47 -7.34 8.35
N LEU A 78 28.46 -7.73 7.55
CA LEU A 78 28.28 -9.12 7.11
C LEU A 78 29.30 -9.53 6.05
N GLU A 79 29.73 -8.61 5.20
CA GLU A 79 30.72 -8.78 4.14
C GLU A 79 31.65 -7.55 4.07
N PRO A 80 32.60 -7.43 5.02
CA PRO A 80 33.53 -6.27 5.11
C PRO A 80 34.45 -6.10 3.90
N GLU A 81 34.71 -7.18 3.18
CA GLU A 81 35.44 -7.21 1.91
C GLU A 81 34.75 -8.21 1.00
N GLU A 82 34.79 -8.00 -0.30
CA GLU A 82 34.14 -8.88 -1.28
C GLU A 82 34.52 -10.36 -1.07
N GLY A 83 33.52 -11.19 -0.82
CA GLY A 83 33.69 -12.64 -0.59
C GLY A 83 34.16 -13.03 0.79
N ARG A 84 34.43 -12.09 1.69
CA ARG A 84 34.78 -12.35 3.08
C ARG A 84 33.59 -12.08 4.00
N TYR A 85 32.93 -13.15 4.42
CA TYR A 85 31.74 -13.08 5.27
C TYR A 85 32.08 -13.23 6.75
N ASP A 86 31.47 -12.40 7.61
CA ASP A 86 31.61 -12.46 9.08
C ASP A 86 30.23 -12.40 9.73
N PHE A 87 29.74 -13.54 10.18
CA PHE A 87 28.48 -13.67 10.91
C PHE A 87 28.66 -13.85 12.42
N ALA A 88 29.91 -13.93 12.92
CA ALA A 88 30.19 -14.26 14.31
C ALA A 88 29.60 -13.27 15.32
N TRP A 89 29.59 -11.97 14.98
CA TRP A 89 28.94 -10.94 15.81
C TRP A 89 27.43 -11.11 15.85
N LEU A 90 26.81 -11.44 14.70
CA LEU A 90 25.36 -11.62 14.57
C LEU A 90 24.92 -12.92 15.28
N ASP A 91 25.74 -13.99 15.23
CA ASP A 91 25.50 -15.22 16.00
C ASP A 91 25.39 -14.94 17.50
N ARG A 92 26.25 -14.06 18.03
CA ARG A 92 26.19 -13.66 19.45
C ARG A 92 24.93 -12.84 19.76
N ALA A 93 24.54 -11.95 18.85
CA ALA A 93 23.31 -11.17 19.01
C ALA A 93 22.06 -12.07 18.99
N VAL A 94 22.01 -13.06 18.06
CA VAL A 94 20.92 -14.05 17.97
C VAL A 94 20.87 -14.93 19.24
N ALA A 95 22.03 -15.37 19.74
CA ALA A 95 22.10 -16.14 20.99
C ALA A 95 21.62 -15.34 22.22
N LEU A 96 21.91 -14.05 22.26
CA LEU A 96 21.40 -13.17 23.32
C LEU A 96 19.88 -12.94 23.20
N ALA A 97 19.33 -12.79 21.99
CA ALA A 97 17.88 -12.72 21.78
C ALA A 97 17.19 -14.00 22.32
N GLU A 98 17.72 -15.18 21.98
CA GLU A 98 17.21 -16.46 22.50
C GLU A 98 17.27 -16.56 24.04
N LYS A 99 18.38 -16.11 24.63
CA LYS A 99 18.54 -16.07 26.10
C LYS A 99 17.41 -15.31 26.79
N TYR A 100 16.89 -14.29 26.15
CA TYR A 100 15.79 -13.48 26.66
C TYR A 100 14.41 -13.79 26.02
N ASN A 101 14.26 -14.98 25.42
CA ASN A 101 13.03 -15.49 24.79
C ASN A 101 12.50 -14.57 23.66
N LEU A 102 13.37 -13.83 22.99
CA LEU A 102 13.04 -13.04 21.82
C LEU A 102 13.26 -13.87 20.54
N LYS A 103 12.30 -13.83 19.64
CA LYS A 103 12.48 -14.33 18.27
C LYS A 103 13.17 -13.27 17.41
N VAL A 104 13.68 -13.68 16.25
CA VAL A 104 14.39 -12.77 15.36
C VAL A 104 13.74 -12.75 13.98
N ILE A 105 13.55 -11.56 13.44
CA ILE A 105 13.34 -11.32 12.00
C ILE A 105 14.69 -10.91 11.44
N MET A 106 15.14 -11.58 10.37
CA MET A 106 16.40 -11.31 9.70
C MET A 106 16.17 -10.48 8.43
N CYS A 107 17.02 -9.48 8.17
CA CYS A 107 16.94 -8.70 6.94
C CYS A 107 18.07 -9.02 5.96
N THR A 108 17.82 -8.85 4.65
CA THR A 108 18.81 -9.12 3.60
C THR A 108 19.81 -7.98 3.35
N SER A 109 19.69 -6.86 4.04
CA SER A 109 20.61 -5.70 4.03
C SER A 109 20.89 -5.06 2.66
N THR A 110 20.16 -5.42 1.61
CA THR A 110 20.44 -4.94 0.24
C THR A 110 20.20 -3.44 0.03
N ALA A 111 19.41 -2.81 0.89
CA ALA A 111 19.17 -1.36 0.82
C ALA A 111 20.46 -0.52 1.02
N THR A 112 21.49 -1.08 1.65
CA THR A 112 22.73 -0.36 1.98
C THR A 112 23.97 -1.14 1.53
N PRO A 113 24.26 -1.19 0.22
CA PRO A 113 25.45 -1.87 -0.28
C PRO A 113 26.73 -1.22 0.30
N PRO A 114 27.79 -2.03 0.58
CA PRO A 114 29.00 -1.54 1.23
C PRO A 114 29.85 -0.66 0.32
N VAL A 115 30.74 0.14 0.93
CA VAL A 115 31.61 1.09 0.20
C VAL A 115 32.45 0.40 -0.87
N TRP A 116 33.01 -0.80 -0.56
CA TRP A 116 33.84 -1.54 -1.51
C TRP A 116 33.08 -1.85 -2.81
N LEU A 117 31.76 -2.15 -2.72
CA LEU A 117 30.94 -2.45 -3.87
C LEU A 117 30.76 -1.22 -4.76
N SER A 118 30.33 -0.10 -4.17
CA SER A 118 30.09 1.16 -4.90
C SER A 118 31.37 1.73 -5.52
N ARG A 119 32.53 1.54 -4.89
CA ARG A 119 33.82 2.07 -5.38
C ARG A 119 34.49 1.15 -6.41
N LYS A 120 34.35 -0.15 -6.26
CA LYS A 120 34.91 -1.13 -7.20
C LYS A 120 34.05 -1.24 -8.47
N TYR A 121 32.74 -1.06 -8.34
CA TYR A 121 31.75 -1.28 -9.39
C TYR A 121 30.80 -0.09 -9.54
N PRO A 122 31.30 1.12 -9.91
CA PRO A 122 30.48 2.32 -9.99
C PRO A 122 29.35 2.22 -11.02
N GLU A 123 29.41 1.29 -11.96
CA GLU A 123 28.37 1.02 -12.96
C GLU A 123 27.07 0.43 -12.35
N VAL A 124 27.11 -0.02 -11.10
CA VAL A 124 25.88 -0.49 -10.40
C VAL A 124 25.05 0.65 -9.86
N LEU A 125 25.57 1.86 -9.81
CA LEU A 125 24.89 3.00 -9.20
C LEU A 125 23.76 3.52 -10.07
N ILE A 126 22.69 3.94 -9.44
CA ILE A 126 21.55 4.60 -10.10
C ILE A 126 22.04 5.91 -10.74
N ARG A 127 21.58 6.16 -11.94
CA ARG A 127 21.76 7.42 -12.64
C ARG A 127 20.41 8.14 -12.75
N ASN A 128 20.38 9.39 -12.35
CA ASN A 128 19.23 10.24 -12.51
C ASN A 128 19.01 10.63 -13.99
N GLU A 129 17.84 11.14 -14.32
CA GLU A 129 17.48 11.60 -15.66
C GLU A 129 18.44 12.65 -16.23
N ASP A 130 19.01 13.50 -15.38
CA ASP A 130 19.98 14.55 -15.78
C ASP A 130 21.40 14.00 -15.96
N GLY A 131 21.61 12.70 -15.75
CA GLY A 131 22.90 12.04 -15.86
C GLY A 131 23.74 12.03 -14.58
N THR A 132 23.29 12.70 -13.51
CA THR A 132 23.97 12.62 -12.22
C THR A 132 23.84 11.21 -11.62
N VAL A 133 24.92 10.76 -10.98
CA VAL A 133 24.97 9.43 -10.36
C VAL A 133 24.73 9.56 -8.88
N LEU A 134 23.87 8.69 -8.31
CA LEU A 134 23.70 8.58 -6.86
C LEU A 134 24.97 7.95 -6.27
N ASP A 135 25.74 8.75 -5.53
CA ASP A 135 26.99 8.26 -4.92
C ASP A 135 26.71 7.50 -3.62
N HIS A 136 27.72 6.77 -3.16
CA HIS A 136 27.69 6.08 -1.86
C HIS A 136 27.43 7.05 -0.70
N GLY A 137 26.72 6.56 0.32
CA GLY A 137 26.46 7.31 1.56
C GLY A 137 24.96 7.52 1.85
N ALA A 138 24.09 7.19 0.89
CA ALA A 138 22.66 7.04 1.10
C ALA A 138 22.27 5.54 1.05
N ARG A 139 21.05 5.23 1.39
CA ARG A 139 20.46 3.91 1.09
C ARG A 139 19.86 3.90 -0.31
N GLN A 140 19.65 2.71 -0.89
CA GLN A 140 18.98 2.51 -2.18
C GLN A 140 19.66 3.24 -3.37
N HIS A 141 20.98 3.34 -3.35
CA HIS A 141 21.76 3.99 -4.42
C HIS A 141 22.21 3.04 -5.53
N ALA A 142 21.95 1.74 -5.40
CA ALA A 142 22.27 0.74 -6.41
C ALA A 142 21.04 0.34 -7.23
N SER A 143 21.27 0.09 -8.51
CA SER A 143 20.25 -0.21 -9.51
C SER A 143 19.75 -1.65 -9.44
N PHE A 144 18.46 -1.85 -9.26
CA PHE A 144 17.83 -3.17 -9.39
C PHE A 144 17.86 -3.71 -10.82
N ALA A 145 18.09 -2.87 -11.82
CA ALA A 145 18.28 -3.29 -13.21
C ALA A 145 19.71 -3.77 -13.50
N SER A 146 20.68 -3.55 -12.59
CA SER A 146 22.07 -3.96 -12.79
C SER A 146 22.25 -5.47 -12.55
N PRO A 147 22.65 -6.27 -13.57
CA PRO A 147 22.91 -7.69 -13.37
C PRO A 147 24.05 -7.95 -12.37
N LEU A 148 25.07 -7.09 -12.34
CA LEU A 148 26.19 -7.21 -11.42
C LEU A 148 25.75 -6.93 -9.97
N TYR A 149 24.91 -5.92 -9.74
CA TYR A 149 24.37 -5.66 -8.41
C TYR A 149 23.55 -6.84 -7.90
N ARG A 150 22.66 -7.40 -8.75
CA ARG A 150 21.91 -8.62 -8.41
C ARG A 150 22.83 -9.79 -8.08
N GLU A 151 23.87 -10.03 -8.88
CA GLU A 151 24.82 -11.11 -8.63
C GLU A 151 25.49 -10.99 -7.25
N LEU A 152 26.00 -9.78 -6.91
CA LEU A 152 26.66 -9.52 -5.64
C LEU A 152 25.69 -9.63 -4.46
N SER A 153 24.51 -9.05 -4.59
CA SER A 153 23.43 -9.17 -3.59
C SER A 153 23.06 -10.61 -3.31
N PHE A 154 22.85 -11.40 -4.36
CA PHE A 154 22.42 -12.80 -4.23
C PHE A 154 23.52 -13.70 -3.64
N LYS A 155 24.80 -13.42 -3.89
CA LYS A 155 25.89 -14.11 -3.21
C LYS A 155 25.87 -13.89 -1.69
N MET A 156 25.69 -12.64 -1.26
CA MET A 156 25.57 -12.30 0.16
C MET A 156 24.34 -12.94 0.80
N ILE A 157 23.17 -12.80 0.17
CA ILE A 157 21.91 -13.39 0.66
C ILE A 157 22.00 -14.91 0.75
N GLU A 158 22.61 -15.57 -0.25
CA GLU A 158 22.77 -17.02 -0.23
C GLU A 158 23.62 -17.48 0.95
N LYS A 159 24.72 -16.77 1.27
CA LYS A 159 25.54 -17.06 2.43
C LYS A 159 24.78 -16.87 3.74
N LEU A 160 24.04 -15.78 3.85
CA LEU A 160 23.21 -15.50 5.02
C LEU A 160 22.10 -16.56 5.20
N ALA A 161 21.42 -16.94 4.12
CA ALA A 161 20.38 -17.96 4.13
C ALA A 161 20.92 -19.37 4.39
N GLN A 162 22.11 -19.71 3.89
CA GLN A 162 22.81 -20.96 4.24
C GLN A 162 23.08 -21.04 5.74
N HIS A 163 23.42 -19.93 6.38
CA HIS A 163 23.76 -19.86 7.80
C HIS A 163 22.52 -19.90 8.71
N TYR A 164 21.48 -19.09 8.39
CA TYR A 164 20.31 -18.90 9.27
C TYR A 164 19.01 -19.56 8.78
N GLY A 165 18.96 -20.10 7.57
CA GLY A 165 17.72 -20.60 6.97
C GLY A 165 17.07 -21.79 7.69
N ASN A 166 17.82 -22.52 8.52
CA ASN A 166 17.29 -23.61 9.37
C ASN A 166 17.32 -23.28 10.86
N ASP A 167 17.67 -22.05 11.23
CA ASP A 167 17.73 -21.62 12.63
C ASP A 167 16.32 -21.31 13.15
N LYS A 168 15.84 -22.07 14.14
CA LYS A 168 14.49 -21.94 14.71
C LYS A 168 14.29 -20.66 15.54
N ARG A 169 15.36 -19.92 15.81
CA ARG A 169 15.31 -18.62 16.48
C ARG A 169 14.83 -17.54 15.51
N ILE A 170 15.08 -17.74 14.21
CA ILE A 170 14.63 -16.86 13.13
C ILE A 170 13.21 -17.27 12.73
N ILE A 171 12.24 -16.36 12.85
CA ILE A 171 10.84 -16.62 12.50
C ILE A 171 10.51 -16.21 11.09
N GLY A 172 11.28 -15.28 10.52
CA GLY A 172 11.05 -14.77 9.18
C GLY A 172 12.15 -13.87 8.67
N TRP A 173 11.98 -13.45 7.42
CA TRP A 173 12.91 -12.62 6.67
C TRP A 173 12.22 -11.38 6.13
N GLN A 174 12.87 -10.23 6.31
CA GLN A 174 12.55 -9.03 5.54
C GLN A 174 13.56 -8.93 4.38
N LEU A 175 13.04 -8.70 3.18
CA LEU A 175 13.86 -8.42 2.00
C LEU A 175 14.05 -6.92 1.86
N ASP A 176 15.29 -6.46 1.66
CA ASP A 176 15.58 -5.04 1.46
C ASP A 176 14.98 -4.15 2.56
N ASN A 177 14.76 -2.88 2.28
CA ASN A 177 14.00 -1.97 3.13
C ASN A 177 13.26 -0.93 2.29
N GLU A 178 11.95 -0.84 2.46
CA GLU A 178 11.08 0.12 1.76
C GLU A 178 11.35 0.17 0.24
N PRO A 179 11.35 -0.98 -0.46
CA PRO A 179 11.72 -1.02 -1.86
C PRO A 179 10.73 -0.20 -2.69
N ALA A 180 11.22 0.88 -3.28
CA ALA A 180 10.47 1.76 -4.17
C ALA A 180 10.71 1.41 -5.63
N VAL A 181 9.81 1.85 -6.52
CA VAL A 181 10.04 1.79 -7.96
C VAL A 181 11.22 2.70 -8.32
N GLN A 182 12.28 2.12 -8.88
CA GLN A 182 13.48 2.86 -9.26
C GLN A 182 13.36 3.39 -10.70
N PHE A 183 13.32 4.71 -10.85
CA PHE A 183 13.47 5.37 -12.14
C PHE A 183 14.94 5.61 -12.41
N ASP A 184 15.60 4.62 -13.01
CA ASP A 184 17.03 4.60 -13.23
C ASP A 184 17.37 4.79 -14.72
N TYR A 185 18.32 5.66 -15.01
CA TYR A 185 18.76 6.03 -16.35
C TYR A 185 20.19 5.54 -16.65
N ASN A 186 20.68 4.53 -15.92
CA ASN A 186 21.96 3.92 -16.23
C ASN A 186 21.88 3.00 -17.48
N PRO A 187 23.02 2.63 -18.09
CA PRO A 187 23.02 1.78 -19.28
C PRO A 187 22.37 0.40 -19.09
N ALA A 188 22.44 -0.17 -17.87
CA ALA A 188 21.80 -1.46 -17.58
C ALA A 188 20.26 -1.34 -17.60
N ALA A 189 19.71 -0.26 -17.03
CA ALA A 189 18.30 0.02 -17.07
C ALA A 189 17.80 0.28 -18.51
N GLU A 190 18.57 1.02 -19.32
CA GLU A 190 18.19 1.25 -20.73
C GLU A 190 18.16 -0.05 -21.53
N ASN A 191 19.17 -0.90 -21.38
CA ASN A 191 19.19 -2.20 -22.04
C ASN A 191 18.08 -3.11 -21.53
N GLY A 192 17.84 -3.14 -20.21
CA GLY A 192 16.74 -3.89 -19.60
C GLY A 192 15.37 -3.43 -20.11
N PHE A 193 15.17 -2.12 -20.31
CA PHE A 193 13.94 -1.60 -20.88
C PHE A 193 13.74 -2.05 -22.33
N ARG A 194 14.79 -2.03 -23.15
CA ARG A 194 14.74 -2.55 -24.52
C ARG A 194 14.39 -4.03 -24.55
N ASP A 195 14.94 -4.84 -23.64
CA ASP A 195 14.63 -6.26 -23.53
C ASP A 195 13.19 -6.50 -23.06
N PHE A 196 12.70 -5.73 -22.08
CA PHE A 196 11.30 -5.71 -21.65
C PHE A 196 10.35 -5.42 -22.84
N LEU A 197 10.69 -4.42 -23.67
CA LEU A 197 9.87 -4.07 -24.83
C LEU A 197 9.91 -5.18 -25.90
N ARG A 198 11.07 -5.80 -26.15
CA ARG A 198 11.17 -6.95 -27.05
C ARG A 198 10.28 -8.12 -26.60
N GLU A 199 10.25 -8.39 -25.32
CA GLU A 199 9.39 -9.44 -24.77
C GLU A 199 7.91 -9.05 -24.92
N LYS A 200 7.53 -7.85 -24.47
CA LYS A 200 6.16 -7.35 -24.50
C LYS A 200 5.58 -7.31 -25.90
N TYR A 201 6.33 -6.84 -26.87
CA TYR A 201 5.92 -6.70 -28.27
C TYR A 201 6.41 -7.86 -29.16
N LYS A 202 6.82 -8.99 -28.55
CA LYS A 202 7.24 -10.22 -29.26
C LYS A 202 8.32 -9.99 -30.32
N SER A 203 9.23 -9.05 -30.06
CA SER A 203 10.30 -8.60 -30.96
C SER A 203 9.80 -8.04 -32.30
N ASP A 204 8.54 -7.62 -32.37
CA ASP A 204 7.98 -6.93 -33.53
C ASP A 204 7.93 -5.43 -33.31
N ILE A 205 8.85 -4.70 -33.95
CA ILE A 205 8.95 -3.26 -33.83
C ILE A 205 7.73 -2.52 -34.39
N GLN A 206 7.03 -3.11 -35.37
CA GLN A 206 5.81 -2.52 -35.91
C GLN A 206 4.68 -2.57 -34.88
N SER A 207 4.53 -3.68 -34.16
CA SER A 207 3.56 -3.79 -33.05
C SER A 207 3.81 -2.74 -31.96
N LEU A 208 5.08 -2.42 -31.65
CA LEU A 208 5.41 -1.34 -30.74
C LEU A 208 5.05 0.03 -31.33
N ASN A 209 5.41 0.29 -32.59
CA ASN A 209 5.09 1.55 -33.28
C ASN A 209 3.58 1.80 -33.32
N ASP A 210 2.81 0.77 -33.61
CA ASP A 210 1.34 0.84 -33.63
C ASP A 210 0.78 1.11 -32.21
N ALA A 211 1.30 0.40 -31.21
CA ALA A 211 0.86 0.57 -29.81
C ALA A 211 1.16 1.96 -29.27
N TRP A 212 2.33 2.49 -29.55
CA TRP A 212 2.75 3.81 -29.10
C TRP A 212 2.26 4.95 -29.99
N GLY A 213 1.71 4.65 -31.18
CA GLY A 213 1.25 5.64 -32.13
C GLY A 213 2.38 6.53 -32.64
N THR A 214 3.55 5.95 -32.91
CA THR A 214 4.79 6.67 -33.20
C THR A 214 4.78 7.43 -34.54
N ALA A 215 3.82 7.18 -35.40
CA ALA A 215 3.59 8.00 -36.60
C ALA A 215 3.26 9.47 -36.23
N PHE A 216 2.77 9.71 -35.01
CA PHE A 216 2.53 11.05 -34.50
C PHE A 216 3.89 11.75 -34.23
N TRP A 217 4.14 12.86 -34.88
CA TRP A 217 5.39 13.63 -34.85
C TRP A 217 6.65 12.89 -35.33
N SER A 218 6.49 11.87 -36.21
CA SER A 218 7.62 11.12 -36.81
C SER A 218 8.54 10.42 -35.80
N GLU A 219 7.97 9.83 -34.76
CA GLU A 219 8.71 9.08 -33.73
C GLU A 219 8.91 7.60 -34.09
N VAL A 220 8.71 7.18 -35.37
CA VAL A 220 8.75 5.78 -35.82
C VAL A 220 10.15 5.18 -35.62
N TYR A 221 10.20 4.08 -34.88
CA TYR A 221 11.43 3.31 -34.66
C TYR A 221 11.59 2.22 -35.72
N SER A 222 12.82 2.01 -36.20
CA SER A 222 13.16 0.91 -37.12
C SER A 222 13.70 -0.32 -36.37
N SER A 223 14.16 -0.12 -35.15
CA SER A 223 14.63 -1.21 -34.27
C SER A 223 14.46 -0.85 -32.79
N PHE A 224 14.42 -1.87 -31.91
CA PHE A 224 14.41 -1.65 -30.47
C PHE A 224 15.68 -0.99 -29.93
N ASP A 225 16.79 -1.09 -30.66
CA ASP A 225 18.08 -0.49 -30.25
C ASP A 225 18.09 1.04 -30.35
N GLU A 226 17.16 1.62 -31.12
CA GLU A 226 16.97 3.08 -31.21
C GLU A 226 16.21 3.67 -30.01
N ILE A 227 15.52 2.81 -29.23
CA ILE A 227 14.70 3.26 -28.12
C ILE A 227 15.61 3.67 -26.95
N THR A 228 15.39 4.86 -26.41
CA THR A 228 16.04 5.37 -25.21
C THR A 228 15.01 5.46 -24.06
N LEU A 229 15.50 5.62 -22.83
CA LEU A 229 14.62 5.86 -21.69
C LEU A 229 13.92 7.22 -21.82
N PRO A 230 12.64 7.31 -21.45
CA PRO A 230 11.88 8.55 -21.57
C PRO A 230 12.40 9.59 -20.57
N LYS A 231 12.67 10.84 -21.04
CA LYS A 231 13.20 11.96 -20.22
C LYS A 231 12.13 13.03 -20.03
N THR A 232 11.78 13.32 -18.76
CA THR A 232 10.69 14.25 -18.42
C THR A 232 10.96 15.70 -18.80
N ARG A 233 12.23 16.07 -19.07
CA ARG A 233 12.62 17.39 -19.58
C ARG A 233 12.30 17.62 -21.06
N GLN A 234 11.98 16.55 -21.80
CA GLN A 234 11.48 16.70 -23.16
C GLN A 234 10.04 17.18 -23.11
N MET A 235 9.75 18.28 -23.79
CA MET A 235 8.38 18.75 -23.97
C MET A 235 7.64 17.73 -24.86
N PHE A 236 6.43 17.33 -24.48
CA PHE A 236 5.58 16.43 -25.28
C PHE A 236 6.10 15.01 -25.48
N MET A 237 6.44 14.33 -24.38
CA MET A 237 6.85 12.91 -24.44
C MET A 237 5.69 11.98 -24.78
N ASN A 238 6.02 10.86 -25.43
CA ASN A 238 5.07 9.80 -25.72
C ASN A 238 4.54 9.16 -24.42
N HIS A 239 3.25 9.28 -24.15
CA HIS A 239 2.63 8.78 -22.92
C HIS A 239 2.66 7.26 -22.79
N HIS A 240 2.64 6.53 -23.93
CA HIS A 240 2.69 5.07 -23.95
C HIS A 240 4.09 4.57 -23.58
N GLN A 241 5.15 5.25 -24.10
CA GLN A 241 6.53 4.97 -23.71
C GLN A 241 6.74 5.15 -22.20
N ILE A 242 6.20 6.25 -21.62
CA ILE A 242 6.28 6.50 -20.18
C ILE A 242 5.55 5.42 -19.38
N LEU A 243 4.36 5.00 -19.82
CA LEU A 243 3.60 3.96 -19.15
C LEU A 243 4.36 2.63 -19.17
N ASP A 244 4.97 2.27 -20.30
CA ASP A 244 5.78 1.06 -20.42
C ASP A 244 7.08 1.14 -19.60
N TYR A 245 7.69 2.33 -19.50
CA TYR A 245 8.85 2.51 -18.63
C TYR A 245 8.49 2.35 -17.13
N ARG A 246 7.33 2.85 -16.70
CA ARG A 246 6.84 2.63 -15.32
C ARG A 246 6.56 1.15 -15.05
N ARG A 247 5.98 0.43 -16.01
CA ARG A 247 5.79 -1.03 -15.93
C ARG A 247 7.11 -1.77 -15.79
N PHE A 248 8.10 -1.41 -16.61
CA PHE A 248 9.45 -1.95 -16.52
C PHE A 248 10.10 -1.67 -15.16
N ALA A 249 10.07 -0.42 -14.70
CA ALA A 249 10.65 -0.03 -13.41
C ALA A 249 10.01 -0.79 -12.22
N ALA A 250 8.69 -0.93 -12.22
CA ALA A 250 7.97 -1.73 -11.23
C ALA A 250 8.34 -3.22 -11.30
N GLN A 251 8.48 -3.78 -12.53
CA GLN A 251 8.91 -5.16 -12.74
C GLN A 251 10.34 -5.40 -12.22
N GLN A 252 11.26 -4.42 -12.37
CA GLN A 252 12.62 -4.56 -11.83
C GLN A 252 12.61 -4.66 -10.31
N THR A 253 11.83 -3.84 -9.62
CA THR A 253 11.69 -3.90 -8.17
C THR A 253 11.07 -5.24 -7.73
N ASN A 254 9.95 -5.64 -8.34
CA ASN A 254 9.29 -6.90 -8.00
C ASN A 254 10.19 -8.11 -8.25
N SER A 255 10.85 -8.20 -9.41
CA SER A 255 11.74 -9.33 -9.72
C SER A 255 12.95 -9.41 -8.81
N PHE A 256 13.48 -8.27 -8.34
CA PHE A 256 14.57 -8.26 -7.38
C PHE A 256 14.14 -8.82 -6.01
N MET A 257 12.91 -8.50 -5.57
CA MET A 257 12.34 -9.09 -4.35
C MET A 257 12.04 -10.59 -4.54
N ASP A 258 11.43 -10.96 -5.67
CA ASP A 258 11.09 -12.36 -5.98
C ASP A 258 12.32 -13.27 -6.02
N GLU A 259 13.40 -12.84 -6.67
CA GLU A 259 14.64 -13.61 -6.76
C GLU A 259 15.30 -13.77 -5.39
N GLN A 260 15.29 -12.75 -4.53
CA GLN A 260 15.74 -12.85 -3.13
C GLN A 260 14.90 -13.88 -2.36
N CYS A 261 13.57 -13.80 -2.46
CA CYS A 261 12.66 -14.73 -1.81
C CYS A 261 12.94 -16.17 -2.25
N LEU A 262 13.00 -16.43 -3.55
CA LEU A 262 13.28 -17.75 -4.12
C LEU A 262 14.65 -18.28 -3.68
N LEU A 263 15.64 -17.41 -3.53
CA LEU A 263 16.97 -17.79 -3.05
C LEU A 263 16.93 -18.24 -1.58
N ILE A 264 16.27 -17.47 -0.71
CA ILE A 264 16.09 -17.83 0.70
C ILE A 264 15.34 -19.16 0.81
N ARG A 265 14.30 -19.39 0.00
CA ARG A 265 13.51 -20.63 -0.01
C ARG A 265 14.32 -21.91 -0.31
N LYS A 266 15.47 -21.80 -0.96
CA LYS A 266 16.37 -22.96 -1.15
C LYS A 266 16.92 -23.47 0.18
N HIS A 267 17.08 -22.60 1.17
CA HIS A 267 17.72 -22.86 2.42
C HIS A 267 16.79 -22.82 3.63
N SER A 268 15.62 -22.18 3.50
CA SER A 268 14.63 -21.99 4.55
C SER A 268 13.24 -22.44 4.10
N LYS A 269 12.61 -23.35 4.87
CA LYS A 269 11.27 -23.86 4.58
C LYS A 269 10.21 -23.43 5.60
N ASP A 270 10.64 -23.09 6.82
CA ASP A 270 9.74 -22.88 7.96
C ASP A 270 9.76 -21.43 8.49
N GLN A 271 10.45 -20.54 7.78
CA GLN A 271 10.50 -19.11 8.07
C GLN A 271 9.76 -18.38 6.94
N TRP A 272 8.90 -17.44 7.30
CA TRP A 272 8.22 -16.61 6.30
C TRP A 272 9.16 -15.57 5.67
N VAL A 273 8.80 -15.09 4.48
CA VAL A 273 9.56 -14.05 3.76
C VAL A 273 8.60 -12.94 3.35
N THR A 274 8.95 -11.71 3.69
CA THR A 274 8.21 -10.49 3.38
C THR A 274 9.14 -9.33 3.02
N THR A 275 8.58 -8.18 2.67
CA THR A 275 9.26 -6.88 2.64
C THR A 275 8.30 -5.79 3.13
N ASN A 276 8.85 -4.67 3.59
CA ASN A 276 8.08 -3.53 4.09
C ASN A 276 7.92 -2.46 3.00
N TYR A 277 6.70 -2.25 2.51
CA TYR A 277 6.41 -1.19 1.55
C TYR A 277 5.97 0.09 2.23
N ILE A 278 6.30 1.24 1.65
CA ILE A 278 5.62 2.50 1.97
C ILE A 278 4.30 2.50 1.20
N PRO A 279 3.13 2.55 1.88
CA PRO A 279 1.84 2.60 1.19
C PRO A 279 1.73 3.87 0.37
N ASN A 280 2.05 3.77 -0.91
CA ASN A 280 1.99 4.86 -1.86
C ASN A 280 1.14 4.44 -3.07
N TYR A 281 0.12 5.23 -3.38
CA TYR A 281 -0.82 4.96 -4.45
C TYR A 281 -0.15 4.94 -5.84
N ASP A 282 0.89 5.74 -6.03
CA ASP A 282 1.56 5.89 -7.33
C ASP A 282 2.67 4.85 -7.59
N GLU A 283 3.02 4.03 -6.61
CA GLU A 283 4.09 3.05 -6.74
C GLU A 283 3.57 1.66 -7.10
N GLY A 284 4.02 1.09 -8.19
CA GLY A 284 3.48 -0.13 -8.79
C GLY A 284 4.03 -1.45 -8.27
N HIS A 285 4.58 -1.48 -7.08
CA HIS A 285 5.21 -2.69 -6.52
C HIS A 285 4.31 -3.43 -5.52
N ILE A 286 3.35 -2.75 -4.89
CA ILE A 286 2.46 -3.34 -3.88
C ILE A 286 1.50 -4.33 -4.55
N GLY A 287 1.48 -5.58 -4.07
CA GLY A 287 0.70 -6.65 -4.68
C GLY A 287 1.31 -7.23 -5.97
N GLY A 288 2.40 -6.66 -6.48
CA GLY A 288 3.07 -7.14 -7.69
C GLY A 288 3.91 -8.41 -7.47
N SER A 289 4.41 -8.64 -6.24
CA SER A 289 5.12 -9.86 -5.88
C SER A 289 4.18 -10.83 -5.15
N MET A 290 3.83 -11.92 -5.79
CA MET A 290 3.03 -13.02 -5.20
C MET A 290 3.91 -14.19 -4.71
N VAL A 291 5.23 -14.06 -4.80
CA VAL A 291 6.19 -15.06 -4.32
C VAL A 291 6.45 -14.91 -2.82
N LEU A 292 6.29 -13.70 -2.28
CA LEU A 292 6.34 -13.45 -0.84
C LEU A 292 5.22 -14.19 -0.12
N ASP A 293 5.44 -14.61 1.11
CA ASP A 293 4.38 -15.26 1.90
C ASP A 293 3.24 -14.31 2.27
N PHE A 294 3.59 -13.07 2.50
CA PHE A 294 2.69 -11.93 2.69
C PHE A 294 3.48 -10.62 2.52
N GLN A 295 2.75 -9.51 2.48
CA GLN A 295 3.35 -8.19 2.38
C GLN A 295 3.16 -7.41 3.68
N THR A 296 4.11 -6.53 3.99
CA THR A 296 4.04 -5.65 5.15
C THR A 296 4.20 -4.19 4.74
N TYR A 297 3.91 -3.28 5.64
CA TYR A 297 4.08 -1.87 5.36
C TYR A 297 4.81 -1.13 6.49
N THR A 298 5.37 0.02 6.13
CA THR A 298 5.90 1.06 7.02
C THR A 298 4.92 2.21 7.13
N ARG A 299 4.68 2.72 8.34
CA ARG A 299 3.83 3.89 8.53
C ARG A 299 4.34 4.84 9.60
N TYR A 300 4.55 6.08 9.17
CA TYR A 300 4.78 7.23 10.02
C TYR A 300 3.58 8.17 9.95
N MET A 301 3.12 8.66 11.11
CA MET A 301 1.84 9.36 11.23
C MET A 301 2.01 10.87 11.44
N VAL A 302 3.11 11.29 12.06
CA VAL A 302 3.34 12.68 12.50
C VAL A 302 4.70 13.15 12.00
N TYR A 303 4.71 13.80 10.84
CA TYR A 303 5.87 14.42 10.20
C TYR A 303 5.39 15.44 9.15
N GLY A 304 6.08 16.56 8.97
CA GLY A 304 5.73 17.56 7.97
C GLY A 304 4.34 18.19 8.18
N ASP A 305 3.70 18.54 7.07
CA ASP A 305 2.39 19.21 7.02
C ASP A 305 1.25 18.19 7.18
N ASN A 306 1.08 17.68 8.37
CA ASN A 306 0.07 16.67 8.62
C ASN A 306 -1.36 17.19 8.60
N GLU A 307 -2.19 16.53 7.83
CA GLU A 307 -3.62 16.74 7.66
C GLU A 307 -4.46 16.14 8.81
N GLY A 308 -4.07 16.36 10.04
CA GLY A 308 -4.87 15.91 11.19
C GLY A 308 -6.06 16.85 11.46
N ILE A 309 -7.02 16.38 12.25
CA ILE A 309 -8.26 17.08 12.54
C ILE A 309 -8.06 18.12 13.64
N GLY A 310 -8.49 19.35 13.40
CA GLY A 310 -8.47 20.45 14.35
C GLY A 310 -7.07 20.99 14.64
N ARG A 311 -6.97 21.91 15.62
CA ARG A 311 -5.75 22.67 15.90
C ARG A 311 -4.52 21.81 16.27
N ARG A 312 -4.73 20.64 16.88
CA ARG A 312 -3.65 19.73 17.29
C ARG A 312 -3.59 18.46 16.46
N GLY A 313 -4.35 18.36 15.39
CA GLY A 313 -4.42 17.18 14.53
C GLY A 313 -3.07 16.76 13.97
N TYR A 314 -2.18 17.72 13.68
CA TYR A 314 -0.81 17.45 13.22
C TYR A 314 0.05 16.65 14.22
N ARG A 315 -0.42 16.48 15.49
CA ARG A 315 0.23 15.64 16.52
C ARG A 315 -0.44 14.28 16.69
N VAL A 316 -1.57 14.06 16.03
CA VAL A 316 -2.33 12.79 16.04
C VAL A 316 -2.23 12.07 14.68
N GLY A 317 -2.13 12.86 13.61
CA GLY A 317 -2.07 12.39 12.23
C GLY A 317 -3.46 12.21 11.59
N ASN A 318 -3.45 11.90 10.30
CA ASN A 318 -4.66 11.70 9.52
C ASN A 318 -5.31 10.34 9.88
N PRO A 319 -6.61 10.28 10.23
CA PRO A 319 -7.30 9.06 10.65
C PRO A 319 -7.36 7.98 9.57
N LEU A 320 -7.24 8.35 8.30
CA LEU A 320 -7.34 7.39 7.20
C LEU A 320 -6.02 6.69 6.88
N ARG A 321 -4.86 7.19 7.30
CA ARG A 321 -3.56 6.67 6.85
C ARG A 321 -3.29 5.22 7.26
N ILE A 322 -3.50 4.86 8.52
CA ILE A 322 -3.33 3.46 8.98
C ILE A 322 -4.51 2.62 8.49
N ALA A 323 -5.74 3.13 8.56
CA ALA A 323 -6.92 2.43 8.07
C ALA A 323 -6.78 2.07 6.58
N TRP A 324 -6.34 3.02 5.75
CA TRP A 324 -6.04 2.79 4.33
C TRP A 324 -4.99 1.70 4.12
N ALA A 325 -3.87 1.76 4.84
CA ALA A 325 -2.81 0.77 4.71
C ALA A 325 -3.32 -0.63 5.11
N ASN A 326 -4.03 -0.75 6.21
CA ASN A 326 -4.66 -2.02 6.64
C ASN A 326 -5.60 -2.57 5.56
N ASP A 327 -6.52 -1.72 5.07
CA ASP A 327 -7.55 -2.11 4.10
C ASP A 327 -6.94 -2.40 2.71
N PHE A 328 -5.72 -1.91 2.44
CA PHE A 328 -4.97 -2.16 1.23
C PHE A 328 -4.16 -3.47 1.32
N PHE A 329 -3.43 -3.71 2.41
CA PHE A 329 -2.53 -4.87 2.54
C PHE A 329 -3.27 -6.15 2.92
N ARG A 330 -4.31 -6.06 3.75
CA ARG A 330 -5.09 -7.22 4.18
C ARG A 330 -5.61 -8.09 3.03
N PRO A 331 -6.24 -7.56 1.96
CA PRO A 331 -6.84 -8.40 0.92
C PRO A 331 -5.83 -8.98 -0.07
N ILE A 332 -4.56 -8.59 -0.04
CA ILE A 332 -3.55 -9.10 -0.98
C ILE A 332 -3.38 -10.62 -0.79
N GLN A 333 -3.04 -11.05 0.43
CA GLN A 333 -2.77 -12.46 0.77
C GLN A 333 -3.44 -12.90 2.08
N GLY A 334 -4.32 -12.09 2.67
CA GLY A 334 -5.04 -12.40 3.91
C GLY A 334 -4.23 -12.16 5.19
N THR A 335 -2.93 -12.40 5.17
CA THR A 335 -1.96 -12.13 6.23
C THR A 335 -1.17 -10.87 5.92
N TYR A 336 -0.92 -10.04 6.90
CA TYR A 336 -0.02 -8.89 6.77
C TYR A 336 0.51 -8.44 8.14
N GLY A 337 1.57 -7.63 8.11
CA GLY A 337 2.17 -7.02 9.30
C GLY A 337 2.50 -5.55 9.09
N VAL A 338 2.78 -4.87 10.18
CA VAL A 338 3.39 -3.53 10.16
C VAL A 338 4.84 -3.68 10.60
N MET A 339 5.75 -3.50 9.65
CA MET A 339 7.17 -3.69 9.93
C MET A 339 7.77 -2.48 10.62
N GLU A 340 7.33 -1.26 10.25
CA GLU A 340 7.73 -0.05 10.93
C GLU A 340 6.53 0.80 11.31
N LEU A 341 6.37 1.04 12.63
CA LEU A 341 5.45 2.01 13.14
C LEU A 341 6.21 3.07 13.95
N GLN A 342 5.82 4.33 13.81
CA GLN A 342 6.42 5.47 14.47
C GLN A 342 6.34 5.38 16.00
N PRO A 343 7.47 5.40 16.75
CA PRO A 343 7.45 5.32 18.21
C PRO A 343 7.40 6.69 18.90
N GLY A 344 7.59 7.80 18.17
CA GLY A 344 7.70 9.15 18.75
C GLY A 344 8.08 10.17 17.70
N GLN A 345 8.88 11.17 18.06
CA GLN A 345 9.40 12.13 17.10
C GLN A 345 10.31 11.46 16.08
N VAL A 346 10.17 11.87 14.83
CA VAL A 346 11.13 11.59 13.76
C VAL A 346 12.04 12.80 13.55
N ASN A 347 12.99 12.74 12.60
CA ASN A 347 13.90 13.85 12.33
C ASN A 347 14.03 14.21 10.84
N TRP A 348 13.37 13.47 9.98
CA TRP A 348 13.47 13.60 8.52
C TRP A 348 12.27 14.30 7.87
N GLY A 349 11.21 14.58 8.60
CA GLY A 349 10.08 15.37 8.10
C GLY A 349 10.39 16.88 8.07
N GLY A 350 9.59 17.64 7.33
CA GLY A 350 9.70 19.11 7.28
C GLY A 350 9.47 19.79 8.64
N ILE A 351 8.59 19.21 9.47
CA ILE A 351 8.34 19.57 10.88
C ILE A 351 8.18 18.26 11.65
N ASN A 352 8.90 18.09 12.76
CA ASN A 352 8.92 16.85 13.51
C ASN A 352 8.36 17.06 14.94
N PRO A 353 7.05 17.22 15.11
CA PRO A 353 6.47 17.49 16.42
C PRO A 353 6.41 16.22 17.27
N GLN A 354 6.45 16.42 18.61
CA GLN A 354 6.11 15.35 19.55
C GLN A 354 4.65 14.93 19.33
N PRO A 355 4.34 13.62 19.18
CA PRO A 355 2.96 13.13 19.16
C PRO A 355 2.17 13.56 20.41
N LEU A 356 0.87 13.77 20.24
CA LEU A 356 -0.03 14.04 21.36
C LEU A 356 -0.04 12.83 22.30
N PRO A 357 -0.07 13.02 23.64
CA PRO A 357 -0.25 11.87 24.54
C PRO A 357 -1.48 11.01 24.16
N GLY A 358 -1.27 9.70 24.04
CA GLY A 358 -2.26 8.76 23.56
C GLY A 358 -2.19 8.46 22.04
N ALA A 359 -1.51 9.30 21.25
CA ALA A 359 -1.49 9.15 19.80
C ALA A 359 -0.74 7.88 19.33
N VAL A 360 0.39 7.54 19.94
CA VAL A 360 1.14 6.32 19.59
C VAL A 360 0.33 5.08 19.94
N ARG A 361 -0.32 5.07 21.11
CA ARG A 361 -1.23 4.00 21.51
C ARG A 361 -2.43 3.89 20.56
N LEU A 362 -3.02 5.00 20.14
CA LEU A 362 -4.10 5.04 19.14
C LEU A 362 -3.66 4.42 17.82
N TRP A 363 -2.45 4.69 17.32
CA TRP A 363 -1.91 4.10 16.08
C TRP A 363 -1.76 2.59 16.21
N LEU A 364 -1.23 2.11 17.34
CA LEU A 364 -1.10 0.68 17.64
C LEU A 364 -2.47 -0.04 17.62
N TRP A 365 -3.48 0.57 18.27
CA TRP A 365 -4.83 0.05 18.23
C TRP A 365 -5.44 0.09 16.83
N SER A 366 -5.12 1.09 16.01
CA SER A 366 -5.57 1.17 14.62
C SER A 366 -4.94 0.05 13.76
N VAL A 367 -3.67 -0.26 13.97
CA VAL A 367 -2.98 -1.40 13.36
C VAL A 367 -3.63 -2.71 13.79
N PHE A 368 -3.84 -2.89 15.09
CA PHE A 368 -4.53 -4.07 15.64
C PHE A 368 -5.93 -4.22 15.05
N ALA A 369 -6.73 -3.17 15.06
CA ALA A 369 -8.11 -3.19 14.58
C ALA A 369 -8.25 -3.60 13.11
N GLY A 370 -7.28 -3.22 12.27
CA GLY A 370 -7.24 -3.61 10.86
C GLY A 370 -6.93 -5.07 10.59
N GLY A 371 -6.43 -5.82 11.59
CA GLY A 371 -6.15 -7.25 11.47
C GLY A 371 -4.68 -7.62 11.31
N SER A 372 -3.73 -6.70 11.58
CA SER A 372 -2.30 -6.98 11.46
C SER A 372 -1.84 -8.08 12.41
N ASP A 373 -1.13 -9.10 11.89
CA ASP A 373 -0.63 -10.23 12.67
C ASP A 373 0.54 -9.85 13.58
N PHE A 374 1.28 -8.81 13.22
CA PHE A 374 2.30 -8.23 14.09
C PHE A 374 2.49 -6.74 13.83
N VAL A 375 3.05 -6.07 14.83
CA VAL A 375 3.54 -4.68 14.71
C VAL A 375 4.97 -4.59 15.23
N CYS A 376 5.85 -4.09 14.41
CA CYS A 376 7.23 -3.77 14.73
C CYS A 376 7.44 -2.25 14.71
N THR A 377 8.36 -1.75 15.50
CA THR A 377 8.63 -0.30 15.56
C THR A 377 10.10 -0.01 15.27
N TYR A 378 10.33 1.01 14.49
CA TYR A 378 11.63 1.60 14.27
C TYR A 378 11.79 2.77 15.24
N ARG A 379 12.59 2.67 16.31
CA ARG A 379 13.54 1.64 16.69
C ARG A 379 13.58 1.49 18.23
N TYR A 380 14.34 0.52 18.76
CA TYR A 380 14.46 0.38 20.22
C TYR A 380 15.11 1.59 20.89
N ARG A 381 16.32 1.95 20.47
CA ARG A 381 17.11 3.00 21.13
C ARG A 381 17.37 4.18 20.20
N GLN A 382 17.20 5.39 20.70
CA GLN A 382 17.55 6.62 19.97
C GLN A 382 19.06 6.64 19.65
N PRO A 383 19.46 6.86 18.38
CA PRO A 383 20.87 6.81 17.98
C PRO A 383 21.67 8.00 18.52
N LEU A 384 22.95 7.76 18.80
CA LEU A 384 23.88 8.79 19.26
C LEU A 384 24.57 9.53 18.12
N TYR A 385 24.56 8.94 16.92
CA TYR A 385 25.26 9.45 15.73
C TYR A 385 24.53 8.99 14.45
N GLY A 386 25.01 9.43 13.32
CA GLY A 386 24.41 9.17 12.02
C GLY A 386 23.33 10.19 11.67
N THR A 387 22.58 9.93 10.63
CA THR A 387 21.59 10.85 10.05
C THR A 387 20.36 11.03 10.94
N GLU A 388 20.07 10.07 11.84
CA GLU A 388 18.79 9.99 12.56
C GLU A 388 18.93 10.25 14.08
N GLN A 389 19.87 11.08 14.49
CA GLN A 389 20.13 11.35 15.91
C GLN A 389 18.92 11.85 16.69
N TYR A 390 18.00 12.56 16.04
CA TYR A 390 16.75 13.05 16.66
C TYR A 390 15.55 12.14 16.42
N HIS A 391 15.75 10.95 15.81
CA HIS A 391 14.68 9.96 15.70
C HIS A 391 14.53 9.22 17.04
N TYR A 392 13.39 9.38 17.68
CA TYR A 392 13.11 8.72 18.97
C TYR A 392 13.01 7.20 18.80
N GLY A 393 13.49 6.49 19.81
CA GLY A 393 13.26 5.07 20.00
C GLY A 393 12.17 4.80 21.04
N ILE A 394 12.02 3.54 21.39
CA ILE A 394 11.25 3.10 22.56
C ILE A 394 11.92 3.63 23.82
N VAL A 395 13.24 3.61 23.84
CA VAL A 395 14.07 4.22 24.92
C VAL A 395 14.95 5.33 24.37
N GLY A 396 15.35 6.23 25.25
CA GLY A 396 16.22 7.35 24.94
C GLY A 396 17.66 6.93 24.65
N THR A 397 18.54 7.91 24.57
CA THR A 397 19.96 7.74 24.27
C THR A 397 20.73 6.93 25.33
N ASP A 398 20.23 6.85 26.57
CA ASP A 398 20.80 6.03 27.64
C ASP A 398 20.55 4.52 27.44
N GLY A 399 19.60 4.15 26.59
CA GLY A 399 19.27 2.77 26.27
C GLY A 399 18.34 2.07 27.25
N VAL A 400 17.78 2.79 28.24
CA VAL A 400 16.90 2.20 29.28
C VAL A 400 15.67 3.04 29.62
N THR A 401 15.77 4.36 29.59
CA THR A 401 14.67 5.25 29.96
C THR A 401 13.62 5.32 28.84
N LEU A 402 12.39 4.91 29.15
CA LEU A 402 11.28 4.98 28.19
C LEU A 402 11.06 6.41 27.70
N THR A 403 10.91 6.57 26.40
CA THR A 403 10.37 7.78 25.79
C THR A 403 8.86 7.86 26.02
N PRO A 404 8.22 9.03 25.82
CA PRO A 404 6.76 9.11 25.91
C PRO A 404 6.04 8.08 25.03
N GLY A 405 6.47 7.91 23.78
CA GLY A 405 5.91 6.91 22.89
C GLY A 405 6.25 5.47 23.29
N GLY A 406 7.46 5.25 23.83
CA GLY A 406 7.84 3.95 24.39
C GLY A 406 6.96 3.51 25.56
N ALA A 407 6.54 4.46 26.40
CA ALA A 407 5.57 4.19 27.48
C ALA A 407 4.18 3.79 26.92
N GLU A 408 3.77 4.40 25.80
CA GLU A 408 2.51 4.05 25.13
C GLU A 408 2.59 2.68 24.43
N PHE A 409 3.73 2.30 23.86
CA PHE A 409 3.99 0.93 23.37
C PHE A 409 3.87 -0.10 24.50
N LYS A 410 4.53 0.17 25.64
CA LYS A 410 4.44 -0.71 26.81
C LYS A 410 3.00 -0.89 27.28
N LEU A 411 2.23 0.21 27.35
CA LEU A 411 0.81 0.15 27.72
C LEU A 411 0.00 -0.72 26.73
N PHE A 412 0.20 -0.53 25.42
CA PHE A 412 -0.47 -1.35 24.40
C PHE A 412 -0.12 -2.84 24.55
N ILE A 413 1.16 -3.17 24.77
CA ILE A 413 1.61 -4.56 24.97
C ILE A 413 0.88 -5.17 26.18
N ASP A 414 0.75 -4.45 27.29
CA ASP A 414 0.07 -4.93 28.47
C ASP A 414 -1.44 -5.11 28.23
N GLU A 415 -2.06 -4.18 27.49
CA GLU A 415 -3.47 -4.27 27.10
C GLU A 415 -3.76 -5.46 26.16
N VAL A 416 -2.88 -5.75 25.20
CA VAL A 416 -3.00 -6.95 24.35
C VAL A 416 -2.86 -8.22 25.18
N LYS A 417 -1.93 -8.27 26.13
CA LYS A 417 -1.80 -9.40 27.07
C LYS A 417 -3.09 -9.60 27.88
N GLN A 418 -3.70 -8.53 28.37
CA GLN A 418 -4.98 -8.58 29.05
C GLN A 418 -6.09 -9.16 28.16
N LEU A 419 -6.15 -8.76 26.85
CA LEU A 419 -7.14 -9.33 25.94
C LEU A 419 -6.92 -10.82 25.66
N ARG A 420 -5.68 -11.29 25.59
CA ARG A 420 -5.35 -12.73 25.46
C ARG A 420 -5.89 -13.56 26.61
N GLU A 421 -6.02 -12.99 27.81
CA GLU A 421 -6.54 -13.66 29.01
C GLU A 421 -8.07 -13.60 29.11
N VAL A 422 -8.69 -12.52 28.64
CA VAL A 422 -10.13 -12.25 28.87
C VAL A 422 -11.04 -12.99 27.92
N GLN A 423 -10.64 -13.19 26.68
CA GLN A 423 -11.53 -13.78 25.66
C GLN A 423 -10.77 -14.67 24.67
N GLN A 424 -11.38 -15.83 24.39
CA GLN A 424 -10.92 -16.66 23.27
C GLN A 424 -11.24 -15.95 21.95
N PRO A 425 -10.34 -15.97 20.95
CA PRO A 425 -10.58 -15.42 19.64
C PRO A 425 -11.85 -15.99 19.00
N LYS A 426 -12.70 -15.10 18.46
CA LYS A 426 -13.88 -15.46 17.66
C LYS A 426 -13.72 -14.86 16.27
N GLU A 427 -14.01 -15.65 15.25
CA GLU A 427 -13.91 -15.17 13.86
C GLU A 427 -15.10 -14.31 13.44
N SER A 428 -16.28 -14.50 14.05
CA SER A 428 -17.52 -13.85 13.62
C SER A 428 -17.51 -12.35 13.92
N LYS A 429 -17.66 -11.56 12.86
CA LYS A 429 -17.97 -10.13 12.93
C LYS A 429 -19.49 -9.93 12.94
N PRO A 430 -20.04 -8.84 13.53
CA PRO A 430 -21.48 -8.57 13.51
C PRO A 430 -22.03 -8.52 12.07
N LYS A 431 -23.21 -9.13 11.87
CA LYS A 431 -23.85 -9.18 10.55
C LYS A 431 -24.11 -7.79 9.97
N GLU A 432 -24.55 -6.85 10.80
CA GLU A 432 -24.76 -5.45 10.39
C GLU A 432 -23.50 -4.78 9.90
N TYR A 433 -22.34 -5.10 10.49
CA TYR A 433 -21.04 -4.62 10.04
C TYR A 433 -20.69 -5.21 8.68
N LEU A 434 -20.86 -6.54 8.51
CA LEU A 434 -20.56 -7.22 7.24
C LEU A 434 -21.50 -6.81 6.11
N ASN A 435 -22.76 -6.50 6.40
CA ASN A 435 -23.70 -6.02 5.39
C ASN A 435 -23.27 -4.68 4.77
N ARG A 436 -22.45 -3.88 5.46
CA ARG A 436 -21.90 -2.61 4.95
C ARG A 436 -20.62 -2.77 4.14
N LYS A 437 -20.09 -4.01 4.02
CA LYS A 437 -18.83 -4.26 3.34
C LYS A 437 -18.78 -3.66 1.94
N ALA A 438 -17.67 -3.02 1.61
CA ALA A 438 -17.43 -2.47 0.28
C ALA A 438 -16.02 -2.81 -0.19
N ALA A 439 -15.84 -2.87 -1.52
CA ALA A 439 -14.52 -2.89 -2.14
C ALA A 439 -14.27 -1.63 -2.95
N ILE A 440 -13.03 -1.19 -2.96
CA ILE A 440 -12.52 -0.19 -3.90
C ILE A 440 -11.56 -0.89 -4.85
N LEU A 441 -11.88 -0.88 -6.12
CA LEU A 441 -11.05 -1.50 -7.15
C LEU A 441 -9.81 -0.63 -7.39
N PHE A 442 -8.65 -1.26 -7.32
CA PHE A 442 -7.37 -0.59 -7.36
C PHE A 442 -6.48 -1.13 -8.48
N ASN A 443 -5.83 -0.22 -9.21
CA ASN A 443 -4.82 -0.55 -10.20
C ASN A 443 -3.83 0.62 -10.31
N HIS A 444 -2.55 0.38 -10.05
CA HIS A 444 -1.49 1.38 -10.15
C HIS A 444 -1.40 2.01 -11.54
N GLU A 445 -1.60 1.25 -12.60
CA GLU A 445 -1.47 1.73 -13.98
C GLU A 445 -2.50 2.83 -14.30
N ASN A 446 -3.69 2.78 -13.71
CA ASN A 446 -4.68 3.85 -13.82
C ASN A 446 -4.13 5.18 -13.26
N ALA A 447 -3.53 5.13 -12.07
CA ALA A 447 -2.92 6.31 -11.47
C ALA A 447 -1.77 6.84 -12.33
N TRP A 448 -0.93 5.95 -12.88
CA TRP A 448 0.18 6.33 -13.76
C TRP A 448 -0.31 6.97 -15.06
N SER A 449 -1.29 6.37 -15.71
CA SER A 449 -1.88 6.90 -16.95
C SER A 449 -2.49 8.28 -16.73
N ILE A 450 -3.27 8.46 -15.68
CA ILE A 450 -3.92 9.72 -15.35
C ILE A 450 -2.89 10.78 -14.96
N SER A 451 -1.86 10.43 -14.20
CA SER A 451 -0.85 11.38 -13.70
C SER A 451 -0.12 12.13 -14.82
N ARG A 452 -0.01 11.51 -16.00
CA ARG A 452 0.64 12.10 -17.18
C ARG A 452 -0.30 12.96 -18.04
N GLN A 453 -1.59 12.70 -17.95
CA GLN A 453 -2.62 13.44 -18.70
C GLN A 453 -3.74 13.87 -17.76
N LYS A 454 -3.40 14.60 -16.73
CA LYS A 454 -4.34 15.07 -15.71
C LYS A 454 -5.47 15.92 -16.30
N GLN A 455 -5.20 16.67 -17.33
CA GLN A 455 -6.02 17.72 -17.97
C GLN A 455 -6.30 18.91 -17.03
N ASN A 456 -6.33 18.70 -15.72
CA ASN A 456 -6.40 19.72 -14.70
C ASN A 456 -5.23 19.50 -13.73
N SER A 457 -4.39 20.53 -13.50
CA SER A 457 -3.19 20.43 -12.64
C SER A 457 -3.52 20.10 -11.19
N THR A 458 -4.74 20.42 -10.72
CA THR A 458 -5.22 20.15 -9.36
C THR A 458 -5.80 18.75 -9.19
N TRP A 459 -5.96 17.96 -10.26
CA TRP A 459 -6.44 16.59 -10.15
C TRP A 459 -5.51 15.73 -9.26
N SER A 460 -6.10 15.08 -8.29
CA SER A 460 -5.46 14.07 -7.45
C SER A 460 -6.22 12.76 -7.54
N THR A 461 -5.63 11.73 -8.13
CA THR A 461 -6.27 10.40 -8.19
C THR A 461 -6.48 9.84 -6.79
N LEU A 462 -5.51 9.98 -5.89
CA LEU A 462 -5.65 9.59 -4.49
C LEU A 462 -6.76 10.38 -3.80
N GLY A 463 -6.78 11.72 -3.96
CA GLY A 463 -7.84 12.55 -3.39
C GLY A 463 -9.24 12.19 -3.90
N HIS A 464 -9.36 11.81 -5.20
CA HIS A 464 -10.63 11.30 -5.75
C HIS A 464 -11.06 9.99 -5.06
N VAL A 465 -10.15 9.04 -4.90
CA VAL A 465 -10.43 7.77 -4.19
C VAL A 465 -10.83 8.01 -2.73
N GLU A 466 -10.15 8.93 -2.03
CA GLU A 466 -10.45 9.27 -0.63
C GLU A 466 -11.86 9.82 -0.44
N LYS A 467 -12.46 10.50 -1.45
CA LYS A 467 -13.85 11.00 -1.40
C LYS A 467 -14.87 9.86 -1.28
N TYR A 468 -14.54 8.65 -1.74
CA TYR A 468 -15.36 7.44 -1.58
C TYR A 468 -14.95 6.64 -0.32
N TYR A 469 -13.67 6.56 -0.01
CA TYR A 469 -13.17 5.80 1.13
C TYR A 469 -13.59 6.40 2.48
N ARG A 470 -13.46 7.71 2.63
CA ARG A 470 -13.81 8.43 3.86
C ARG A 470 -15.27 8.20 4.34
N PRO A 471 -16.30 8.35 3.49
CA PRO A 471 -17.66 8.07 3.92
C PRO A 471 -17.90 6.61 4.27
N LEU A 472 -17.29 5.65 3.58
CA LEU A 472 -17.41 4.23 3.95
C LEU A 472 -16.91 3.96 5.38
N LYS A 473 -15.79 4.56 5.77
CA LYS A 473 -15.27 4.46 7.17
C LYS A 473 -16.23 5.15 8.15
N SER A 474 -16.83 6.27 7.80
CA SER A 474 -17.89 6.94 8.60
C SER A 474 -19.15 6.09 8.73
N PHE A 475 -19.49 5.30 7.72
CA PHE A 475 -20.61 4.35 7.77
C PHE A 475 -20.36 3.15 8.68
N GLY A 476 -19.16 3.01 9.21
CA GLY A 476 -18.71 1.81 9.94
C GLY A 476 -18.69 0.59 9.03
N ALA A 477 -18.26 0.75 7.78
CA ALA A 477 -18.15 -0.31 6.80
C ALA A 477 -16.73 -0.92 6.81
N PRO A 478 -16.60 -2.25 6.77
CA PRO A 478 -15.32 -2.88 6.40
C PRO A 478 -15.06 -2.59 4.91
N VAL A 479 -13.85 -2.15 4.62
CA VAL A 479 -13.43 -1.80 3.26
C VAL A 479 -12.21 -2.62 2.89
N ASP A 480 -12.16 -3.10 1.65
CA ASP A 480 -10.97 -3.72 1.05
C ASP A 480 -10.60 -3.00 -0.25
N PHE A 481 -9.32 -2.68 -0.42
CA PHE A 481 -8.78 -2.33 -1.72
C PHE A 481 -8.42 -3.61 -2.46
N ILE A 482 -9.08 -3.89 -3.57
CA ILE A 482 -8.90 -5.14 -4.31
C ILE A 482 -8.39 -4.89 -5.72
N THR A 483 -7.65 -5.85 -6.25
CA THR A 483 -7.23 -5.89 -7.64
C THR A 483 -8.24 -6.67 -8.50
N GLU A 484 -8.08 -6.59 -9.82
CA GLU A 484 -9.03 -7.20 -10.75
C GLU A 484 -9.10 -8.74 -10.67
N ASP A 485 -8.08 -9.42 -10.18
CA ASP A 485 -8.03 -10.88 -10.01
C ASP A 485 -8.95 -11.40 -8.89
N LYS A 486 -9.40 -10.55 -7.97
CA LYS A 486 -10.27 -10.95 -6.85
C LYS A 486 -11.71 -11.20 -7.29
N ASP A 487 -12.43 -12.00 -6.51
CA ASP A 487 -13.86 -12.23 -6.74
C ASP A 487 -14.68 -11.02 -6.23
N PHE A 488 -15.39 -10.38 -7.14
CA PHE A 488 -16.23 -9.21 -6.80
C PHE A 488 -17.49 -9.59 -6.03
N SER A 489 -17.95 -10.84 -6.14
CA SER A 489 -19.21 -11.31 -5.51
C SER A 489 -19.15 -11.32 -3.98
N ASP A 490 -17.96 -11.26 -3.39
CA ASP A 490 -17.76 -11.14 -1.93
C ASP A 490 -18.16 -9.77 -1.36
N TYR A 491 -18.49 -8.81 -2.22
CA TYR A 491 -18.75 -7.43 -1.83
C TYR A 491 -20.14 -6.96 -2.28
N PRO A 492 -21.00 -6.52 -1.35
CA PRO A 492 -22.29 -5.89 -1.69
C PRO A 492 -22.15 -4.63 -2.57
N VAL A 493 -21.07 -3.87 -2.37
CA VAL A 493 -20.77 -2.63 -3.10
C VAL A 493 -19.34 -2.68 -3.62
N LEU A 494 -19.16 -2.46 -4.91
CA LEU A 494 -17.86 -2.31 -5.59
C LEU A 494 -17.75 -0.90 -6.18
N ILE A 495 -16.69 -0.19 -5.85
CA ILE A 495 -16.41 1.15 -6.36
C ILE A 495 -15.16 1.08 -7.25
N ALA A 496 -15.25 1.58 -8.48
CA ALA A 496 -14.14 1.68 -9.44
C ALA A 496 -13.83 3.16 -9.72
N PRO A 497 -13.05 3.84 -8.85
CA PRO A 497 -12.85 5.28 -8.95
C PRO A 497 -11.86 5.63 -10.06
N ALA A 498 -12.27 6.49 -10.99
CA ALA A 498 -11.47 6.95 -12.14
C ALA A 498 -10.75 5.80 -12.86
N TYR A 499 -11.45 4.69 -13.09
CA TYR A 499 -10.89 3.46 -13.65
C TYR A 499 -10.71 3.58 -15.16
N GLN A 500 -9.65 4.25 -15.59
CA GLN A 500 -9.45 4.73 -16.96
C GLN A 500 -9.10 3.60 -17.95
N LEU A 501 -8.24 2.67 -17.53
CA LEU A 501 -7.72 1.59 -18.39
C LEU A 501 -8.60 0.35 -18.26
N VAL A 502 -9.35 0.03 -19.32
CA VAL A 502 -10.25 -1.11 -19.33
C VAL A 502 -10.10 -1.93 -20.60
N ASP A 503 -10.65 -3.15 -20.58
CA ASP A 503 -10.87 -4.03 -21.72
C ASP A 503 -12.25 -4.69 -21.64
N GLU A 504 -12.60 -5.45 -22.68
CA GLU A 504 -13.89 -6.15 -22.73
C GLU A 504 -14.03 -7.20 -21.62
N GLU A 505 -12.94 -7.81 -21.17
CA GLU A 505 -12.94 -8.80 -20.09
C GLU A 505 -13.36 -8.18 -18.76
N LEU A 506 -12.77 -7.04 -18.39
CA LEU A 506 -13.15 -6.33 -17.16
C LEU A 506 -14.59 -5.83 -17.23
N VAL A 507 -15.02 -5.26 -18.37
CA VAL A 507 -16.40 -4.80 -18.54
C VAL A 507 -17.39 -5.95 -18.41
N LYS A 508 -17.06 -7.12 -18.96
CA LYS A 508 -17.86 -8.34 -18.80
C LYS A 508 -17.93 -8.77 -17.32
N ARG A 509 -16.83 -8.76 -16.60
CA ARG A 509 -16.80 -9.11 -15.17
C ARG A 509 -17.65 -8.14 -14.33
N TRP A 510 -17.62 -6.85 -14.63
CA TRP A 510 -18.51 -5.87 -14.01
C TRP A 510 -19.98 -6.16 -14.32
N THR A 511 -20.29 -6.52 -15.57
CA THR A 511 -21.64 -6.88 -16.00
C THR A 511 -22.15 -8.11 -15.26
N ASP A 512 -21.33 -9.16 -15.16
CA ASP A 512 -21.65 -10.40 -14.47
C ASP A 512 -21.85 -10.15 -12.94
N TYR A 513 -21.01 -9.31 -12.33
CA TYR A 513 -21.15 -8.91 -10.92
C TYR A 513 -22.50 -8.21 -10.68
N VAL A 514 -22.87 -7.27 -11.52
CA VAL A 514 -24.17 -6.57 -11.39
C VAL A 514 -25.35 -7.51 -11.63
N ALA A 515 -25.27 -8.37 -12.64
CA ALA A 515 -26.29 -9.38 -12.90
C ALA A 515 -26.48 -10.35 -11.73
N GLY A 516 -25.39 -10.68 -11.02
CA GLY A 516 -25.38 -11.50 -9.80
C GLY A 516 -26.02 -10.84 -8.57
N GLY A 517 -26.21 -9.52 -8.59
CA GLY A 517 -26.80 -8.76 -7.48
C GLY A 517 -25.87 -7.74 -6.84
N GLY A 518 -24.67 -7.57 -7.39
CA GLY A 518 -23.70 -6.59 -6.93
C GLY A 518 -24.09 -5.16 -7.30
N ASN A 519 -23.61 -4.19 -6.53
CA ASN A 519 -23.88 -2.77 -6.76
C ASN A 519 -22.57 -2.07 -7.10
N LEU A 520 -22.45 -1.72 -8.39
CA LEU A 520 -21.26 -1.12 -8.97
C LEU A 520 -21.35 0.41 -8.96
N VAL A 521 -20.33 1.07 -8.47
CA VAL A 521 -20.15 2.52 -8.57
C VAL A 521 -19.00 2.80 -9.51
N LEU A 522 -19.30 3.34 -10.69
CA LEU A 522 -18.32 3.85 -11.64
C LEU A 522 -18.25 5.36 -11.49
N THR A 523 -17.06 5.93 -11.71
CA THR A 523 -16.89 7.38 -11.56
C THR A 523 -16.36 8.03 -12.83
N CYS A 524 -16.30 9.34 -12.85
CA CYS A 524 -15.72 10.10 -13.95
C CYS A 524 -14.34 9.55 -14.35
N ARG A 525 -13.96 9.73 -15.61
CA ARG A 525 -12.74 9.23 -16.25
C ARG A 525 -12.67 7.71 -16.40
N THR A 526 -13.71 6.95 -16.04
CA THR A 526 -13.75 5.49 -16.22
C THR A 526 -13.86 5.13 -17.71
N ALA A 527 -13.10 4.11 -18.14
CA ALA A 527 -13.15 3.50 -19.47
C ALA A 527 -12.83 4.45 -20.64
N HIS A 528 -11.96 5.42 -20.41
CA HIS A 528 -11.52 6.32 -21.48
C HIS A 528 -10.48 5.67 -22.39
N LYS A 529 -9.72 4.69 -21.90
CA LYS A 529 -8.57 4.10 -22.59
C LYS A 529 -8.53 2.58 -22.48
N ASP A 530 -7.90 1.98 -23.48
CA ASP A 530 -7.53 0.55 -23.46
C ASP A 530 -6.32 0.29 -22.54
N ARG A 531 -5.93 -0.97 -22.40
CA ARG A 531 -4.79 -1.40 -21.56
C ARG A 531 -3.42 -0.88 -22.00
N ILE A 532 -3.31 -0.39 -23.24
CA ILE A 532 -2.08 0.24 -23.76
C ILE A 532 -2.06 1.73 -23.42
N GLY A 533 -3.19 2.29 -23.01
CA GLY A 533 -3.35 3.72 -22.71
C GLY A 533 -3.81 4.53 -23.93
N ARG A 534 -4.33 3.90 -24.99
CA ARG A 534 -4.92 4.56 -26.16
C ARG A 534 -6.39 4.85 -25.89
N LEU A 535 -6.87 5.99 -26.38
CA LEU A 535 -8.30 6.26 -26.44
C LEU A 535 -8.98 5.26 -27.38
N PHE A 536 -10.18 4.81 -27.03
CA PHE A 536 -10.97 3.98 -27.92
C PHE A 536 -11.35 4.76 -29.21
N GLU A 537 -11.29 4.09 -30.35
CA GLU A 537 -11.67 4.67 -31.65
C GLU A 537 -13.18 4.94 -31.75
N ALA A 538 -13.97 4.11 -31.07
CA ALA A 538 -15.43 4.30 -30.96
C ALA A 538 -15.77 5.57 -30.14
N PRO A 539 -17.04 6.00 -30.13
CA PRO A 539 -17.44 7.14 -29.29
C PRO A 539 -16.89 7.01 -27.88
N PHE A 540 -16.43 8.16 -27.37
CA PHE A 540 -15.69 8.23 -26.12
C PHE A 540 -16.38 7.45 -24.99
N ARG A 541 -15.67 6.53 -24.31
CA ARG A 541 -16.18 5.68 -23.22
C ARG A 541 -17.28 4.66 -23.61
N SER A 542 -17.62 4.50 -24.89
CA SER A 542 -18.77 3.70 -25.32
C SER A 542 -18.72 2.21 -24.91
N ILE A 543 -17.55 1.67 -24.58
CA ILE A 543 -17.39 0.29 -24.12
C ILE A 543 -18.20 -0.02 -22.83
N ILE A 544 -18.55 1.00 -22.02
CA ILE A 544 -19.36 0.84 -20.81
C ILE A 544 -20.76 1.47 -20.91
N ASP A 545 -21.15 2.06 -22.05
CA ASP A 545 -22.43 2.76 -22.18
C ASP A 545 -23.63 1.87 -21.87
N GLU A 546 -23.60 0.61 -22.34
CA GLU A 546 -24.66 -0.35 -22.06
C GLU A 546 -24.72 -0.70 -20.57
N LEU A 547 -23.58 -0.95 -19.93
CA LEU A 547 -23.50 -1.26 -18.50
C LEU A 547 -23.93 -0.06 -17.65
N ALA A 548 -23.38 1.12 -17.91
CA ALA A 548 -23.67 2.34 -17.17
C ALA A 548 -25.12 2.86 -17.40
N GLY A 549 -25.72 2.49 -18.55
CA GLY A 549 -27.04 2.96 -18.93
C GLY A 549 -27.06 4.43 -19.33
N ASN A 550 -25.93 4.99 -19.71
CA ASN A 550 -25.82 6.37 -20.16
C ASN A 550 -24.65 6.53 -21.13
N LYS A 551 -24.69 7.57 -21.95
CA LYS A 551 -23.60 7.98 -22.84
C LYS A 551 -22.94 9.24 -22.30
N LEU A 552 -21.66 9.39 -22.58
CA LEU A 552 -20.96 10.64 -22.36
C LEU A 552 -21.21 11.57 -23.57
N ASP A 553 -21.72 12.75 -23.33
CA ASP A 553 -21.84 13.79 -24.35
C ASP A 553 -20.50 14.53 -24.51
N PHE A 554 -20.04 15.16 -23.42
CA PHE A 554 -18.73 15.79 -23.31
C PHE A 554 -18.26 15.81 -21.84
N TYR A 555 -17.00 16.13 -21.64
CA TYR A 555 -16.46 16.44 -20.30
C TYR A 555 -16.00 17.91 -20.25
N ASP A 556 -16.00 18.47 -19.06
CA ASP A 556 -15.58 19.84 -18.80
C ASP A 556 -14.70 19.96 -17.56
N LEU A 557 -13.92 21.02 -17.53
CA LEU A 557 -13.01 21.38 -16.44
C LEU A 557 -13.11 22.87 -16.18
N LEU A 558 -13.24 23.27 -14.93
CA LEU A 558 -13.46 24.66 -14.56
C LEU A 558 -12.23 25.24 -13.85
N LEU A 559 -12.14 26.53 -13.82
CA LEU A 559 -11.11 27.22 -13.06
C LEU A 559 -11.34 27.05 -11.56
N PRO A 560 -10.32 26.85 -10.75
CA PRO A 560 -10.47 26.78 -9.29
C PRO A 560 -11.13 28.03 -8.66
N ALA A 561 -10.94 29.19 -9.31
CA ALA A 561 -11.56 30.46 -8.87
C ALA A 561 -13.02 30.63 -9.26
N ASP A 562 -13.53 29.77 -10.17
CA ASP A 562 -14.91 29.81 -10.69
C ASP A 562 -15.48 28.40 -10.75
N PRO A 563 -15.78 27.78 -9.59
CA PRO A 563 -16.30 26.44 -9.53
C PRO A 563 -17.76 26.37 -9.98
N GLY A 564 -18.11 25.32 -10.71
CA GLY A 564 -19.48 24.99 -11.05
C GLY A 564 -20.27 24.42 -9.86
N THR A 565 -21.57 24.34 -10.04
CA THR A 565 -22.46 23.77 -9.05
C THR A 565 -23.25 22.59 -9.59
N LEU A 566 -23.70 21.74 -8.70
CA LEU A 566 -24.58 20.59 -8.94
C LEU A 566 -25.74 20.64 -7.98
N ASP A 567 -26.90 20.19 -8.44
CA ASP A 567 -28.04 19.91 -7.57
C ASP A 567 -28.27 18.40 -7.46
N MET A 568 -28.36 17.91 -6.24
CA MET A 568 -28.80 16.55 -5.93
C MET A 568 -29.87 16.61 -4.83
N ASN A 569 -31.12 16.31 -5.20
CA ASN A 569 -32.26 16.31 -4.27
C ASN A 569 -32.47 17.66 -3.54
N GLY A 570 -32.17 18.79 -4.18
CA GLY A 570 -32.27 20.12 -3.60
C GLY A 570 -31.08 20.56 -2.74
N SER A 571 -30.05 19.75 -2.64
CA SER A 571 -28.74 20.09 -2.03
C SER A 571 -27.78 20.53 -3.12
N SER A 572 -27.05 21.61 -2.87
CA SER A 572 -26.04 22.15 -3.81
C SER A 572 -24.63 21.74 -3.45
N TYR A 573 -23.85 21.33 -4.45
CA TYR A 573 -22.45 20.92 -4.32
C TYR A 573 -21.59 21.66 -5.33
N THR A 574 -20.31 21.86 -5.03
CA THR A 574 -19.35 22.52 -5.91
C THR A 574 -18.37 21.53 -6.53
N TRP A 575 -17.89 21.82 -7.74
CA TRP A 575 -16.90 21.04 -8.47
C TRP A 575 -16.08 21.94 -9.40
N ASN A 576 -14.88 21.51 -9.77
CA ASN A 576 -14.04 22.25 -10.72
C ASN A 576 -12.97 21.40 -11.43
N THR A 577 -12.68 20.20 -10.95
CA THR A 577 -11.57 19.39 -11.49
C THR A 577 -11.96 18.60 -12.73
N TRP A 578 -13.14 17.96 -12.70
CA TRP A 578 -13.65 17.14 -13.79
C TRP A 578 -15.16 16.95 -13.67
N GLY A 579 -15.89 17.20 -14.75
CA GLY A 579 -17.32 16.96 -14.88
C GLY A 579 -17.67 16.36 -16.24
N GLU A 580 -18.58 15.40 -16.25
CA GLU A 580 -19.07 14.68 -17.43
C GLU A 580 -20.57 14.90 -17.60
N ALA A 581 -20.97 15.54 -18.70
CA ALA A 581 -22.36 15.69 -19.07
C ALA A 581 -22.87 14.36 -19.66
N LEU A 582 -23.91 13.80 -19.06
CA LEU A 582 -24.42 12.47 -19.38
C LEU A 582 -25.74 12.51 -20.13
N ILE A 583 -25.94 11.54 -21.04
CA ILE A 583 -27.21 11.28 -21.74
C ILE A 583 -27.73 9.93 -21.25
N PRO A 584 -28.69 9.90 -20.28
CA PRO A 584 -29.24 8.66 -19.76
C PRO A 584 -30.08 7.92 -20.81
N SER A 585 -30.01 6.60 -20.79
CA SER A 585 -30.90 5.72 -21.54
C SER A 585 -32.30 5.68 -20.89
N ALA A 586 -33.28 5.18 -21.61
CA ALA A 586 -34.62 5.01 -21.07
C ALA A 586 -34.63 4.15 -19.79
N GLY A 587 -35.34 4.61 -18.75
CA GLY A 587 -35.42 3.90 -17.46
C GLY A 587 -34.26 4.10 -16.51
N VAL A 588 -33.29 4.93 -16.85
CA VAL A 588 -32.19 5.33 -15.97
C VAL A 588 -32.58 6.57 -15.17
N GLU A 589 -32.38 6.54 -13.86
CA GLU A 589 -32.67 7.68 -12.97
C GLU A 589 -31.52 8.68 -13.00
N THR A 590 -31.83 9.97 -13.04
CA THR A 590 -30.87 11.05 -12.80
C THR A 590 -30.90 11.41 -11.33
N TRP A 591 -29.73 11.30 -10.65
CA TRP A 591 -29.63 11.67 -9.25
C TRP A 591 -29.09 13.07 -9.02
N ALA A 592 -28.25 13.59 -9.92
CA ALA A 592 -27.76 14.95 -9.85
C ALA A 592 -27.68 15.59 -11.25
N THR A 593 -27.86 16.92 -11.30
CA THR A 593 -27.74 17.72 -12.52
C THR A 593 -26.77 18.89 -12.31
N PHE A 594 -26.11 19.30 -13.40
CA PHE A 594 -25.30 20.51 -13.42
C PHE A 594 -26.16 21.76 -13.28
N LYS A 595 -25.60 22.80 -12.68
CA LYS A 595 -26.21 24.13 -12.50
C LYS A 595 -25.25 25.25 -12.86
N ASN A 596 -25.81 26.35 -13.32
CA ASN A 596 -25.11 27.62 -13.57
C ASN A 596 -24.06 27.59 -14.70
N GLU A 597 -24.11 26.58 -15.58
CA GLU A 597 -23.27 26.45 -16.76
C GLU A 597 -24.11 26.45 -18.04
N PHE A 598 -23.50 26.53 -19.23
CA PHE A 598 -24.26 26.48 -20.50
C PHE A 598 -24.96 25.12 -20.71
N TYR A 599 -24.65 24.14 -19.92
CA TYR A 599 -25.27 22.81 -19.84
C TYR A 599 -26.11 22.62 -18.56
N ASP A 600 -26.68 23.71 -18.02
CA ASP A 600 -27.60 23.64 -16.87
C ASP A 600 -28.71 22.60 -17.11
N GLY A 601 -28.94 21.77 -16.11
CA GLY A 601 -29.95 20.71 -16.16
C GLY A 601 -29.47 19.40 -16.77
N MET A 602 -28.28 19.33 -17.38
CA MET A 602 -27.73 18.07 -17.86
C MET A 602 -27.37 17.13 -16.69
N PRO A 603 -27.65 15.82 -16.84
CA PRO A 603 -27.31 14.82 -15.83
C PRO A 603 -25.78 14.72 -15.59
N ALA A 604 -25.42 14.70 -14.31
CA ALA A 604 -24.05 14.49 -13.83
C ALA A 604 -23.90 13.15 -13.12
N ILE A 605 -24.99 12.64 -12.49
CA ILE A 605 -25.00 11.37 -11.78
C ILE A 605 -26.24 10.60 -12.18
N THR A 606 -26.05 9.31 -12.51
CA THR A 606 -27.15 8.42 -12.90
C THR A 606 -27.17 7.15 -12.07
N PHE A 607 -28.35 6.56 -11.91
CA PHE A 607 -28.56 5.27 -11.28
C PHE A 607 -29.41 4.37 -12.19
N ARG A 608 -28.97 3.13 -12.34
CA ARG A 608 -29.66 2.10 -13.11
C ARG A 608 -29.80 0.83 -12.28
N ALA A 609 -31.01 0.39 -12.02
CA ALA A 609 -31.25 -0.98 -11.55
C ALA A 609 -31.09 -1.94 -12.74
N GLN A 610 -30.32 -3.01 -12.56
CA GLN A 610 -30.06 -4.01 -13.61
C GLN A 610 -30.04 -5.41 -13.02
N GLY A 611 -31.01 -6.24 -13.40
CA GLY A 611 -31.17 -7.56 -12.83
C GLY A 611 -31.45 -7.48 -11.32
N LYS A 612 -30.57 -8.11 -10.51
CA LYS A 612 -30.65 -8.07 -9.04
C LYS A 612 -29.77 -6.98 -8.43
N GLY A 613 -28.88 -6.38 -9.19
CA GLY A 613 -27.94 -5.35 -8.75
C GLY A 613 -28.23 -3.97 -9.36
N SER A 614 -27.23 -3.11 -9.30
CA SER A 614 -27.33 -1.76 -9.83
C SER A 614 -26.00 -1.20 -10.31
N VAL A 615 -26.06 -0.19 -11.16
CA VAL A 615 -24.92 0.65 -11.53
C VAL A 615 -25.23 2.10 -11.19
N THR A 616 -24.36 2.73 -10.41
CA THR A 616 -24.33 4.17 -10.17
C THR A 616 -23.15 4.75 -10.92
N TYR A 617 -23.38 5.73 -11.79
CA TYR A 617 -22.32 6.44 -12.48
C TYR A 617 -22.21 7.86 -11.94
N VAL A 618 -21.06 8.21 -11.36
CA VAL A 618 -20.77 9.52 -10.77
C VAL A 618 -19.85 10.28 -11.73
N GLY A 619 -20.42 11.04 -12.65
CA GLY A 619 -19.68 11.72 -13.72
C GLY A 619 -18.93 12.97 -13.27
N VAL A 620 -18.69 13.18 -11.97
CA VAL A 620 -18.08 14.40 -11.46
C VAL A 620 -17.16 14.13 -10.27
N ASP A 621 -16.13 14.96 -10.12
CA ASP A 621 -15.24 15.01 -8.95
C ASP A 621 -15.57 16.27 -8.14
N SER A 622 -16.31 16.12 -7.02
CA SER A 622 -16.71 17.26 -6.18
C SER A 622 -15.52 17.92 -5.48
N SER A 623 -15.69 19.16 -5.02
CA SER A 623 -14.58 19.90 -4.40
C SER A 623 -14.12 19.32 -3.06
N ASP A 624 -15.04 18.82 -2.23
CA ASP A 624 -14.81 18.43 -0.83
C ASP A 624 -15.18 16.97 -0.47
N GLY A 625 -15.80 16.24 -1.40
CA GLY A 625 -16.27 14.87 -1.19
C GLY A 625 -17.65 14.75 -0.52
N ALA A 626 -18.34 15.84 -0.27
CA ALA A 626 -19.68 15.81 0.33
C ALA A 626 -20.71 15.16 -0.62
N LEU A 627 -20.60 15.44 -1.92
CA LEU A 627 -21.45 14.82 -2.94
C LEU A 627 -21.29 13.29 -2.96
N GLU A 628 -20.05 12.80 -3.00
CA GLU A 628 -19.74 11.36 -3.03
C GLU A 628 -20.24 10.66 -1.76
N ALA A 629 -20.16 11.32 -0.60
CA ALA A 629 -20.72 10.81 0.65
C ALA A 629 -22.25 10.67 0.57
N ASP A 630 -22.95 11.66 0.05
CA ASP A 630 -24.42 11.63 -0.08
C ASP A 630 -24.87 10.64 -1.16
N VAL A 631 -24.13 10.49 -2.27
CA VAL A 631 -24.35 9.44 -3.27
C VAL A 631 -24.27 8.05 -2.66
N LEU A 632 -23.20 7.77 -1.91
CA LEU A 632 -23.05 6.49 -1.23
C LEU A 632 -24.15 6.28 -0.16
N LYS A 633 -24.49 7.30 0.61
CA LYS A 633 -25.57 7.23 1.59
C LYS A 633 -26.91 6.93 0.93
N GLN A 634 -27.22 7.55 -0.21
CA GLN A 634 -28.42 7.26 -1.00
C GLN A 634 -28.40 5.82 -1.54
N LEU A 635 -27.23 5.33 -2.01
CA LEU A 635 -27.09 3.94 -2.46
C LEU A 635 -27.36 2.96 -1.32
N TYR A 636 -26.70 3.10 -0.16
CA TYR A 636 -26.91 2.22 1.00
C TYR A 636 -28.36 2.25 1.50
N LYS A 637 -29.02 3.43 1.45
CA LYS A 637 -30.45 3.55 1.74
C LYS A 637 -31.32 2.74 0.77
N ARG A 638 -31.02 2.79 -0.54
CA ARG A 638 -31.72 1.98 -1.56
C ARG A 638 -31.54 0.47 -1.34
N LEU A 639 -30.40 0.07 -0.84
CA LEU A 639 -30.10 -1.33 -0.51
C LEU A 639 -30.70 -1.77 0.82
N ASN A 640 -31.38 -0.89 1.55
CA ASN A 640 -31.87 -1.12 2.92
C ASN A 640 -30.76 -1.53 3.91
N ILE A 641 -29.54 -1.01 3.72
CA ILE A 641 -28.40 -1.24 4.60
C ILE A 641 -28.22 -0.01 5.50
N PRO A 642 -28.47 -0.11 6.81
CA PRO A 642 -28.30 1.01 7.73
C PRO A 642 -26.82 1.34 7.93
N VAL A 643 -26.51 2.63 7.93
CA VAL A 643 -25.15 3.16 8.17
C VAL A 643 -25.04 3.82 9.55
N MET A 644 -23.81 3.97 10.07
CA MET A 644 -23.61 4.48 11.44
C MET A 644 -23.50 6.01 11.54
N ASP A 645 -23.11 6.71 10.47
CA ASP A 645 -22.85 8.16 10.48
C ASP A 645 -21.85 8.59 11.59
N LEU A 646 -20.72 7.88 11.74
CA LEU A 646 -19.65 8.28 12.64
C LEU A 646 -19.06 9.62 12.20
N PRO A 647 -18.73 10.53 13.14
CA PRO A 647 -18.09 11.78 12.77
C PRO A 647 -16.70 11.53 12.19
N TYR A 648 -16.26 12.43 11.29
CA TYR A 648 -14.91 12.30 10.71
C TYR A 648 -13.84 12.24 11.80
N GLY A 649 -12.97 11.25 11.70
CA GLY A 649 -11.93 10.95 12.70
C GLY A 649 -12.33 9.91 13.75
N VAL A 650 -13.58 9.49 13.79
CA VAL A 650 -14.01 8.33 14.60
C VAL A 650 -14.21 7.14 13.69
N THR A 651 -13.57 6.02 14.02
CA THR A 651 -13.69 4.77 13.24
C THR A 651 -14.07 3.61 14.16
N LEU A 652 -14.78 2.62 13.61
CA LEU A 652 -15.15 1.38 14.27
C LEU A 652 -14.70 0.20 13.41
N GLU A 653 -13.95 -0.72 14.01
CA GLU A 653 -13.56 -1.99 13.40
C GLU A 653 -13.91 -3.15 14.32
N TYR A 654 -14.00 -4.35 13.73
CA TYR A 654 -14.22 -5.58 14.51
C TYR A 654 -13.15 -6.62 14.20
N ARG A 655 -12.55 -7.16 15.26
CA ARG A 655 -11.53 -8.20 15.19
C ARG A 655 -11.64 -9.17 16.35
N ASN A 656 -11.60 -10.49 16.07
CA ASN A 656 -11.54 -11.58 17.04
C ASN A 656 -12.55 -11.43 18.19
N GLY A 657 -13.80 -11.02 17.89
CA GLY A 657 -14.86 -10.82 18.86
C GLY A 657 -14.81 -9.52 19.65
N PHE A 658 -13.88 -8.63 19.29
CA PHE A 658 -13.78 -7.28 19.85
C PHE A 658 -14.28 -6.24 18.86
N GLY A 659 -15.03 -5.23 19.35
CA GLY A 659 -15.25 -3.97 18.66
C GLY A 659 -14.23 -2.95 19.15
N ILE A 660 -13.61 -2.23 18.24
CA ILE A 660 -12.57 -1.24 18.53
C ILE A 660 -13.00 0.11 17.93
N VAL A 661 -13.20 1.09 18.80
CA VAL A 661 -13.50 2.48 18.40
C VAL A 661 -12.29 3.36 18.66
N MET A 662 -11.88 4.09 17.63
CA MET A 662 -10.71 4.96 17.68
C MET A 662 -11.12 6.39 17.40
N ASN A 663 -10.63 7.35 18.20
CA ASN A 663 -10.96 8.75 18.09
C ASN A 663 -9.74 9.61 17.73
N TYR A 664 -9.59 9.92 16.46
CA TYR A 664 -8.61 10.87 15.90
C TYR A 664 -9.11 12.32 15.91
N SER A 665 -10.39 12.56 16.27
CA SER A 665 -10.94 13.90 16.24
C SER A 665 -10.40 14.78 17.38
N ASP A 666 -10.60 16.07 17.28
CA ASP A 666 -10.17 17.05 18.28
C ASP A 666 -11.14 17.22 19.46
N LYS A 667 -12.16 16.34 19.55
CA LYS A 667 -13.21 16.37 20.59
C LYS A 667 -13.44 14.97 21.16
N PRO A 668 -13.82 14.86 22.44
CA PRO A 668 -14.31 13.59 22.99
C PRO A 668 -15.54 13.10 22.22
N TYR A 669 -15.63 11.80 22.05
CA TYR A 669 -16.75 11.13 21.40
C TYR A 669 -17.42 10.11 22.34
N ASN A 670 -18.74 10.20 22.48
CA ASN A 670 -19.52 9.27 23.28
C ASN A 670 -20.05 8.13 22.37
N PHE A 671 -19.49 6.95 22.51
CA PHE A 671 -19.92 5.77 21.77
C PHE A 671 -20.98 4.98 22.54
N ARG A 672 -22.11 4.71 21.89
CA ARG A 672 -23.15 3.87 22.48
C ARG A 672 -22.80 2.40 22.24
N LEU A 673 -22.47 1.69 23.31
CA LEU A 673 -22.20 0.25 23.23
C LEU A 673 -23.42 -0.52 22.71
N PRO A 674 -23.22 -1.55 21.86
CA PRO A 674 -24.25 -2.51 21.50
C PRO A 674 -24.84 -3.20 22.75
N ALA A 675 -26.06 -3.71 22.64
CA ALA A 675 -26.70 -4.43 23.74
C ALA A 675 -25.86 -5.66 24.14
N GLY A 676 -25.62 -5.83 25.44
CA GLY A 676 -24.79 -6.92 25.96
C GLY A 676 -23.27 -6.71 25.88
N ALA A 677 -22.80 -5.76 25.10
CA ALA A 677 -21.37 -5.43 24.98
C ALA A 677 -20.80 -4.85 26.28
N LYS A 678 -19.54 -5.15 26.58
CA LYS A 678 -18.82 -4.65 27.76
C LYS A 678 -17.50 -4.02 27.35
N ALA A 679 -17.23 -2.83 27.84
CA ALA A 679 -15.91 -2.20 27.71
C ALA A 679 -14.84 -3.04 28.43
N VAL A 680 -13.74 -3.34 27.73
CA VAL A 680 -12.58 -4.06 28.27
C VAL A 680 -11.41 -3.11 28.43
N ILE A 681 -11.21 -2.21 27.46
CA ILE A 681 -10.16 -1.18 27.48
C ILE A 681 -10.80 0.17 27.15
N GLY A 682 -10.45 1.20 27.92
CA GLY A 682 -11.04 2.53 27.77
C GLY A 682 -12.47 2.63 28.34
N SER A 683 -13.19 3.65 27.89
CA SER A 683 -14.57 3.92 28.30
C SER A 683 -15.41 4.39 27.11
N PRO A 684 -16.75 4.32 27.19
CA PRO A 684 -17.63 4.86 26.15
C PRO A 684 -17.45 6.35 25.84
N GLU A 685 -16.98 7.15 26.80
CA GLU A 685 -16.49 8.51 26.54
C GLU A 685 -15.03 8.44 26.11
N ILE A 686 -14.80 8.56 24.80
CA ILE A 686 -13.49 8.37 24.17
C ILE A 686 -12.84 9.73 23.94
N PRO A 687 -11.78 10.10 24.68
CA PRO A 687 -11.09 11.38 24.48
C PRO A 687 -10.42 11.46 23.10
N THR A 688 -9.94 12.67 22.73
CA THR A 688 -9.00 12.83 21.59
C THR A 688 -7.80 11.89 21.78
N ALA A 689 -7.36 11.25 20.71
CA ALA A 689 -6.33 10.21 20.73
C ALA A 689 -6.68 9.01 21.65
N GLY A 690 -7.97 8.78 21.91
CA GLY A 690 -8.47 7.72 22.76
C GLY A 690 -8.93 6.50 21.98
N VAL A 691 -9.04 5.37 22.71
CA VAL A 691 -9.49 4.07 22.20
C VAL A 691 -10.46 3.45 23.17
N LEU A 692 -11.51 2.84 22.65
CA LEU A 692 -12.42 1.95 23.35
C LEU A 692 -12.36 0.56 22.71
N VAL A 693 -12.08 -0.46 23.51
CA VAL A 693 -12.23 -1.87 23.09
C VAL A 693 -13.33 -2.50 23.92
N PHE A 694 -14.27 -3.18 23.26
CA PHE A 694 -15.42 -3.82 23.90
C PHE A 694 -15.66 -5.22 23.33
N THR A 695 -16.27 -6.10 24.12
CA THR A 695 -16.73 -7.42 23.66
C THR A 695 -18.03 -7.28 22.89
N THR A 696 -18.27 -8.17 21.91
CA THR A 696 -19.50 -8.12 21.07
C THR A 696 -20.77 -8.63 21.77
N GLY A 697 -20.67 -9.15 22.98
CA GLY A 697 -21.83 -9.53 23.81
C GLY A 697 -22.40 -10.93 23.56
N GLU A 698 -21.77 -11.74 22.68
CA GLU A 698 -22.16 -13.15 22.46
C GLU A 698 -21.01 -14.13 22.74
#